data_2828b6b6dbccda0d377692b7931665d8
#
_entry.id   2828b6b6dbccda0d377692b7931665d8
#
_cell.length_a   1.000
_cell.length_b   1.000
_cell.length_c   1.000
_cell.angle_alpha   90.00
_cell.angle_beta   90.00
_cell.angle_gamma   90.00
#
_symmetry.space_group_name_H-M   'P 1'
#
loop_
_entity.id
_entity.type
_entity.pdbx_description
1 polymer ?
#
loop_
_entity_poly.entity_id
_entity_poly.type
_entity_poly.pdbx_seq_one_letter_code
_entity_poly.pdbx_strand_id
1 'polypeptide(L)'
;MLTLRDLLLLSAAAFASAEAGDKVPRQGPTGTAAWAAAQSKAAAAVARLSQQDKINMVTGIGWERGPCVGNTSPVNSIRYPQLCLQDGPLGIRFATGATTFTPAIQAASTWDIELIRQRAIWHGQEAKAAGVHVILGPAPGALGKIPAAGRNWEGFGVDPYLAGIASAVTIEGLQSSGVQATVKHFLLNEQEYNRETMSSNADDRTVHELYLWPFADAVHSNVASVMCSYNKVNGSWACENDKLLNGLLKTELGFPGYVVSDWNAHHTTNGAANAGMDMTMPGTDFNGGKVLWGPQLNTAVNNGQVPRSRLDDMAKRILASWYLVGQDAGYPQTNLRANVQGNHKENTRAVARDGTVLLRNDGILPLKNPRRIALVGSATVVNPRGMNACVDRGCNEGALGMGWGSGTAEYPYFVSPHDALRTRAQQDGATVVLHSSDNTNNVQNVVSGADVAIVVITADSGEGYITVQGHAGDRNHLDPWHNGNQLVQAVAQANKNVIVVVHSTGPVILETILNTPGVRAVVWGGLPGNENGNAMVDILYGLVSPSGKLPYTIGKSPSDYGTAVIRGDDNFREGLFIDYRHFDNARIEPRFEFGFGLSYTNFTFSDLTITSNARSGPATGPTIPGGRADLWEDVATITAVVKNTGGVQGAEVPQLYITLPSSAPSTPPKQLRGFAKLKLAPGASGTAIFNLRRKDLSYWDTARQNWVVPSGEFGVSVGASSRDIRLTGKFTV
;
A
#
# COMPACT_ATOMS: atom_id res chain seq x y z
N MET A 1 45.20 3.23 15.88
CA MET A 1 45.35 3.01 14.44
C MET A 1 45.03 1.53 14.19
N LEU A 2 43.78 1.22 13.88
CA LEU A 2 43.37 -0.11 13.47
C LEU A 2 43.62 -0.20 11.96
N THR A 3 44.23 -1.28 11.54
CA THR A 3 44.68 -1.46 10.17
C THR A 3 43.48 -1.88 9.25
N LEU A 4 43.59 -1.58 7.95
CA LEU A 4 42.61 -1.89 6.92
C LEU A 4 42.18 -3.40 6.87
N ARG A 5 42.94 -4.27 7.56
CA ARG A 5 42.69 -5.70 7.70
C ARG A 5 41.63 -6.02 8.78
N ASP A 6 41.51 -5.15 9.79
CA ASP A 6 40.56 -5.37 10.89
C ASP A 6 39.13 -4.94 10.50
N LEU A 7 38.98 -4.03 9.55
CA LEU A 7 37.69 -3.61 8.98
C LEU A 7 37.11 -4.65 7.99
N LEU A 8 37.97 -5.48 7.38
CA LEU A 8 37.52 -6.54 6.47
C LEU A 8 37.07 -7.82 7.20
N LEU A 9 37.52 -8.03 8.46
CA LEU A 9 37.11 -9.17 9.28
C LEU A 9 35.80 -8.95 10.04
N LEU A 10 35.40 -7.72 10.26
CA LEU A 10 34.09 -7.38 10.85
C LEU A 10 32.92 -7.40 9.85
N SER A 11 33.22 -7.34 8.54
CA SER A 11 32.20 -7.47 7.49
C SER A 11 31.96 -8.93 7.03
N ALA A 12 32.85 -9.88 7.42
CA ALA A 12 32.75 -11.27 7.01
C ALA A 12 32.01 -12.18 8.04
N ALA A 13 31.73 -11.68 9.23
CA ALA A 13 31.08 -12.47 10.29
C ALA A 13 29.54 -12.35 10.34
N ALA A 14 28.92 -11.59 9.42
CA ALA A 14 27.48 -11.41 9.32
C ALA A 14 26.82 -12.20 8.18
N PHE A 15 27.54 -13.09 7.51
CA PHE A 15 27.02 -13.87 6.36
C PHE A 15 27.26 -15.37 6.53
N ALA A 16 26.71 -15.95 7.57
CA ALA A 16 26.56 -17.39 7.68
C ALA A 16 25.25 -17.71 8.37
N SER A 17 24.25 -17.90 7.56
CA SER A 17 23.18 -18.90 7.62
C SER A 17 22.08 -18.45 6.65
N ALA A 18 21.97 -19.13 5.51
CA ALA A 18 20.71 -19.21 4.81
C ALA A 18 19.83 -20.12 5.68
N GLU A 19 19.27 -19.57 6.76
CA GLU A 19 18.25 -20.25 7.52
C GLU A 19 17.01 -20.42 6.66
N ALA A 20 16.42 -21.61 6.75
CA ALA A 20 15.16 -22.03 6.16
C ALA A 20 14.15 -20.88 6.18
N GLY A 21 13.56 -20.60 5.00
CA GLY A 21 12.67 -19.48 4.73
C GLY A 21 11.87 -19.01 5.93
N ASP A 22 12.05 -17.75 6.28
CA ASP A 22 11.41 -17.17 7.45
C ASP A 22 9.91 -17.44 7.38
N LYS A 23 9.47 -18.31 8.30
CA LYS A 23 8.04 -18.45 8.57
C LYS A 23 7.58 -17.07 8.95
N VAL A 24 6.70 -16.45 8.15
CA VAL A 24 6.01 -15.25 8.58
C VAL A 24 5.48 -15.51 9.97
N PRO A 25 5.97 -14.82 11.02
CA PRO A 25 5.46 -15.06 12.35
C PRO A 25 4.00 -14.59 12.37
N ARG A 26 3.10 -15.51 12.11
CA ARG A 26 1.68 -15.25 12.33
C ARG A 26 1.52 -15.31 13.84
N GLN A 27 1.33 -14.15 14.46
CA GLN A 27 0.97 -14.11 15.87
C GLN A 27 -0.32 -14.92 16.01
N GLY A 28 -0.23 -16.04 16.68
CA GLY A 28 -1.36 -16.83 17.13
C GLY A 28 -2.27 -16.00 18.05
N PRO A 29 -3.25 -16.60 18.73
CA PRO A 29 -4.40 -15.94 19.40
C PRO A 29 -4.08 -14.93 20.51
N THR A 30 -2.86 -14.38 20.59
CA THR A 30 -2.46 -13.31 21.50
C THR A 30 -3.33 -12.04 21.36
N GLY A 31 -3.89 -11.79 20.17
CA GLY A 31 -4.76 -10.63 19.90
C GLY A 31 -6.06 -10.61 20.71
N THR A 32 -6.72 -11.75 20.88
CA THR A 32 -7.97 -11.83 21.65
C THR A 32 -7.78 -11.54 23.14
N ALA A 33 -6.68 -11.98 23.73
CA ALA A 33 -6.35 -11.72 25.14
C ALA A 33 -5.99 -10.25 25.37
N ALA A 34 -5.20 -9.63 24.48
CA ALA A 34 -4.85 -8.22 24.56
C ALA A 34 -6.10 -7.31 24.45
N TRP A 35 -6.99 -7.60 23.49
CA TRP A 35 -8.25 -6.90 23.38
C TRP A 35 -9.16 -7.09 24.60
N ALA A 36 -9.26 -8.31 25.15
CA ALA A 36 -10.06 -8.58 26.36
C ALA A 36 -9.56 -7.74 27.56
N ALA A 37 -8.24 -7.67 27.77
CA ALA A 37 -7.64 -6.84 28.81
C ALA A 37 -7.91 -5.33 28.57
N ALA A 38 -7.73 -4.85 27.34
CA ALA A 38 -7.98 -3.46 26.96
C ALA A 38 -9.46 -3.09 27.11
N GLN A 39 -10.38 -3.95 26.70
CA GLN A 39 -11.81 -3.74 26.84
C GLN A 39 -12.28 -3.74 28.30
N SER A 40 -11.67 -4.57 29.16
CA SER A 40 -11.95 -4.57 30.60
C SER A 40 -11.55 -3.23 31.24
N LYS A 41 -10.34 -2.73 30.95
CA LYS A 41 -9.91 -1.39 31.38
C LYS A 41 -10.84 -0.29 30.86
N ALA A 42 -11.22 -0.36 29.58
CA ALA A 42 -12.10 0.61 28.94
C ALA A 42 -13.49 0.63 29.61
N ALA A 43 -14.09 -0.54 29.88
CA ALA A 43 -15.38 -0.64 30.55
C ALA A 43 -15.34 0.00 31.94
N ALA A 44 -14.29 -0.27 32.72
CA ALA A 44 -14.09 0.32 34.05
C ALA A 44 -13.92 1.86 34.00
N ALA A 45 -13.28 2.37 32.93
CA ALA A 45 -13.13 3.81 32.70
C ALA A 45 -14.47 4.46 32.31
N VAL A 46 -15.18 3.90 31.31
CA VAL A 46 -16.48 4.40 30.81
C VAL A 46 -17.52 4.52 31.91
N ALA A 47 -17.53 3.56 32.87
CA ALA A 47 -18.46 3.59 34.01
C ALA A 47 -18.29 4.83 34.91
N ARG A 48 -17.15 5.52 34.86
CA ARG A 48 -16.83 6.73 35.64
C ARG A 48 -17.00 8.03 34.87
N LEU A 49 -17.22 7.94 33.54
CA LEU A 49 -17.33 9.11 32.67
C LEU A 49 -18.74 9.72 32.70
N SER A 50 -18.80 11.03 32.73
CA SER A 50 -20.04 11.75 32.46
C SER A 50 -20.47 11.56 30.98
N GLN A 51 -21.75 11.84 30.69
CA GLN A 51 -22.22 11.83 29.30
C GLN A 51 -21.45 12.84 28.45
N GLN A 52 -21.11 14.01 29.01
CA GLN A 52 -20.34 15.03 28.29
C GLN A 52 -18.91 14.56 27.98
N ASP A 53 -18.24 13.86 28.91
CA ASP A 53 -16.91 13.30 28.66
C ASP A 53 -16.94 12.33 27.45
N LYS A 54 -17.95 11.46 27.42
CA LYS A 54 -18.12 10.50 26.30
C LYS A 54 -18.40 11.22 24.99
N ILE A 55 -19.24 12.25 24.98
CA ILE A 55 -19.52 13.11 23.82
C ILE A 55 -18.22 13.77 23.32
N ASN A 56 -17.39 14.29 24.22
CA ASN A 56 -16.13 14.94 23.91
C ASN A 56 -15.09 13.95 23.28
N MET A 57 -15.13 12.70 23.71
CA MET A 57 -14.23 11.65 23.15
C MET A 57 -14.61 11.22 21.74
N VAL A 58 -15.90 11.16 21.44
CA VAL A 58 -16.41 10.69 20.14
C VAL A 58 -16.49 11.79 19.09
N THR A 59 -16.22 13.05 19.46
CA THR A 59 -16.36 14.21 18.60
C THR A 59 -15.03 14.96 18.44
N GLY A 60 -14.60 15.18 17.22
CA GLY A 60 -13.46 16.05 16.91
C GLY A 60 -13.73 17.51 17.31
N ILE A 61 -12.67 18.25 17.60
CA ILE A 61 -12.77 19.66 18.05
C ILE A 61 -12.87 20.67 16.92
N GLY A 62 -12.82 20.23 15.66
CA GLY A 62 -12.88 21.04 14.43
C GLY A 62 -11.58 21.01 13.62
N TRP A 63 -11.70 21.36 12.34
CA TRP A 63 -10.57 21.44 11.43
C TRP A 63 -9.55 22.47 11.91
N GLU A 64 -8.26 22.08 11.92
CA GLU A 64 -7.13 22.94 12.32
C GLU A 64 -7.23 23.62 13.72
N ARG A 65 -8.09 23.10 14.59
CA ARG A 65 -8.23 23.60 15.98
C ARG A 65 -7.30 22.89 16.97
N GLY A 66 -6.32 22.17 16.49
CA GLY A 66 -5.29 21.48 17.26
C GLY A 66 -4.04 21.31 16.42
N PRO A 67 -3.02 20.60 16.92
CA PRO A 67 -1.75 20.42 16.22
C PRO A 67 -1.84 19.47 15.03
N CYS A 68 -2.91 18.68 14.90
CA CYS A 68 -3.08 17.61 13.92
C CYS A 68 -4.34 17.81 13.08
N VAL A 69 -4.46 17.09 11.97
CA VAL A 69 -5.63 17.16 11.08
C VAL A 69 -6.92 16.76 11.81
N GLY A 70 -6.83 15.88 12.81
CA GLY A 70 -7.92 15.52 13.71
C GLY A 70 -7.46 15.55 15.16
N ASN A 71 -8.29 16.11 16.02
CA ASN A 71 -8.00 16.18 17.46
C ASN A 71 -9.29 15.94 18.26
N THR A 72 -9.18 15.21 19.39
CA THR A 72 -10.27 15.07 20.37
C THR A 72 -10.09 16.04 21.53
N SER A 73 -11.10 16.20 22.37
CA SER A 73 -10.94 16.87 23.67
C SER A 73 -10.28 15.92 24.67
N PRO A 74 -9.47 16.45 25.63
CA PRO A 74 -8.95 15.64 26.72
C PRO A 74 -10.05 15.31 27.74
N VAL A 75 -9.89 14.20 28.48
CA VAL A 75 -10.77 13.83 29.60
C VAL A 75 -9.93 13.62 30.86
N ASN A 76 -9.80 14.66 31.66
CA ASN A 76 -8.86 14.72 32.79
C ASN A 76 -9.17 13.70 33.90
N SER A 77 -10.45 13.32 34.11
CA SER A 77 -10.88 12.37 35.13
C SER A 77 -10.25 10.97 34.98
N ILE A 78 -9.80 10.62 33.78
CA ILE A 78 -9.15 9.35 33.47
C ILE A 78 -7.75 9.53 32.82
N ARG A 79 -7.23 10.75 32.82
CA ARG A 79 -5.95 11.14 32.19
C ARG A 79 -5.90 10.83 30.72
N TYR A 80 -7.05 10.82 30.03
CA TYR A 80 -7.09 10.66 28.58
C TYR A 80 -6.65 11.98 27.91
N PRO A 81 -5.62 11.97 27.05
CA PRO A 81 -5.10 13.19 26.44
C PRO A 81 -5.99 13.67 25.31
N GLN A 82 -5.73 14.86 24.81
CA GLN A 82 -6.15 15.24 23.48
C GLN A 82 -5.46 14.30 22.49
N LEU A 83 -6.19 13.42 21.82
CA LEU A 83 -5.58 12.60 20.76
C LEU A 83 -5.24 13.47 19.55
N CYS A 84 -4.08 13.22 18.99
CA CYS A 84 -3.65 13.70 17.69
C CYS A 84 -3.85 12.56 16.67
N LEU A 85 -4.75 12.75 15.72
CA LEU A 85 -4.95 11.90 14.55
C LEU A 85 -4.30 12.60 13.35
N GLN A 86 -3.38 11.92 12.68
CA GLN A 86 -2.61 12.55 11.60
C GLN A 86 -2.59 11.68 10.35
N ASP A 87 -2.77 12.31 9.18
CA ASP A 87 -2.56 11.62 7.90
C ASP A 87 -1.15 11.08 7.83
N GLY A 88 -1.04 9.85 7.29
CA GLY A 88 0.23 9.19 7.34
C GLY A 88 0.33 7.82 6.68
N PRO A 89 -0.09 7.58 5.43
CA PRO A 89 0.16 6.28 4.80
C PRO A 89 1.64 6.08 4.44
N LEU A 90 2.43 7.16 4.32
CA LEU A 90 3.85 7.12 3.96
C LEU A 90 4.76 8.01 4.81
N GLY A 91 4.23 8.68 5.80
CA GLY A 91 4.97 9.62 6.66
C GLY A 91 3.97 10.42 7.48
N ILE A 92 4.44 11.40 8.22
CA ILE A 92 3.59 12.25 9.06
C ILE A 92 3.28 13.53 8.28
N ARG A 93 2.05 13.69 7.77
CA ARG A 93 1.66 14.91 7.03
C ARG A 93 1.96 16.16 7.85
N PHE A 94 2.43 17.22 7.21
CA PHE A 94 2.85 18.49 7.80
C PHE A 94 4.05 18.43 8.76
N ALA A 95 4.63 17.26 9.02
CA ALA A 95 5.84 17.18 9.81
C ALA A 95 7.08 17.56 8.98
N THR A 96 7.84 18.55 9.44
CA THR A 96 9.01 19.06 8.71
C THR A 96 10.30 18.31 9.04
N GLY A 97 10.32 17.53 10.12
CA GLY A 97 11.48 16.79 10.60
C GLY A 97 11.29 15.27 10.62
N ALA A 98 10.32 14.75 9.89
CA ALA A 98 10.04 13.32 9.76
C ALA A 98 10.47 12.78 8.39
N THR A 99 10.72 11.49 8.32
CA THR A 99 11.05 10.80 7.05
C THR A 99 9.83 10.70 6.14
N THR A 100 10.01 11.01 4.87
CA THR A 100 9.05 10.67 3.83
C THR A 100 9.41 9.29 3.29
N PHE A 101 8.78 8.26 3.85
CA PHE A 101 8.93 6.88 3.37
C PHE A 101 8.33 6.74 1.97
N THR A 102 8.62 5.61 1.31
CA THR A 102 7.96 5.31 0.03
C THR A 102 6.47 5.05 0.23
N PRO A 103 5.62 5.40 -0.76
CA PRO A 103 4.23 4.98 -0.78
C PRO A 103 4.03 3.45 -0.70
N ALA A 104 2.82 3.04 -0.34
CA ALA A 104 2.50 1.62 -0.18
C ALA A 104 2.61 0.83 -1.48
N ILE A 105 2.29 1.42 -2.64
CA ILE A 105 2.46 0.78 -3.95
C ILE A 105 3.93 0.40 -4.22
N GLN A 106 4.89 1.27 -3.80
CA GLN A 106 6.32 0.99 -3.91
C GLN A 106 6.76 -0.07 -2.90
N ALA A 107 6.22 -0.03 -1.70
CA ALA A 107 6.49 -1.06 -0.69
C ALA A 107 5.96 -2.43 -1.13
N ALA A 108 4.77 -2.49 -1.72
CA ALA A 108 4.19 -3.70 -2.29
C ALA A 108 5.04 -4.27 -3.44
N SER A 109 5.58 -3.42 -4.31
CA SER A 109 6.43 -3.87 -5.42
C SER A 109 7.75 -4.51 -4.99
N THR A 110 8.15 -4.36 -3.71
CA THR A 110 9.28 -5.13 -3.15
C THR A 110 8.95 -6.61 -2.98
N TRP A 111 7.68 -6.95 -2.74
CA TRP A 111 7.23 -8.30 -2.35
C TRP A 111 8.04 -8.86 -1.16
N ASP A 112 8.50 -7.97 -0.29
CA ASP A 112 9.36 -8.26 0.86
C ASP A 112 8.64 -7.87 2.15
N ILE A 113 8.11 -8.87 2.86
CA ILE A 113 7.30 -8.68 4.06
C ILE A 113 8.11 -8.00 5.17
N GLU A 114 9.37 -8.38 5.35
CA GLU A 114 10.21 -7.83 6.41
C GLU A 114 10.61 -6.38 6.12
N LEU A 115 10.84 -6.05 4.84
CA LEU A 115 11.14 -4.68 4.45
C LEU A 115 9.93 -3.75 4.64
N ILE A 116 8.71 -4.25 4.34
CA ILE A 116 7.45 -3.54 4.62
C ILE A 116 7.24 -3.38 6.13
N ARG A 117 7.47 -4.44 6.93
CA ARG A 117 7.38 -4.42 8.39
C ARG A 117 8.33 -3.39 8.99
N GLN A 118 9.60 -3.38 8.56
CA GLN A 118 10.61 -2.45 9.07
C GLN A 118 10.25 -1.00 8.74
N ARG A 119 9.73 -0.74 7.53
CA ARG A 119 9.18 0.57 7.14
C ARG A 119 8.12 1.04 8.15
N ALA A 120 7.20 0.16 8.51
CA ALA A 120 6.11 0.47 9.42
C ALA A 120 6.58 0.67 10.88
N ILE A 121 7.55 -0.12 11.35
CA ILE A 121 8.15 0.07 12.68
C ILE A 121 8.80 1.46 12.78
N TRP A 122 9.60 1.85 11.81
CA TRP A 122 10.30 3.12 11.82
C TRP A 122 9.33 4.30 11.67
N HIS A 123 8.31 4.16 10.82
CA HIS A 123 7.24 5.14 10.74
C HIS A 123 6.50 5.30 12.08
N GLY A 124 6.17 4.21 12.76
CA GLY A 124 5.57 4.23 14.09
C GLY A 124 6.48 4.88 15.15
N GLN A 125 7.78 4.62 15.12
CA GLN A 125 8.75 5.26 16.02
C GLN A 125 8.81 6.78 15.82
N GLU A 126 8.84 7.26 14.57
CA GLU A 126 8.79 8.69 14.26
C GLU A 126 7.46 9.32 14.69
N ALA A 127 6.33 8.66 14.40
CA ALA A 127 5.02 9.13 14.81
C ALA A 127 4.90 9.28 16.33
N LYS A 128 5.35 8.27 17.09
CA LYS A 128 5.39 8.36 18.55
C LYS A 128 6.30 9.49 19.04
N ALA A 129 7.51 9.60 18.48
CA ALA A 129 8.46 10.64 18.86
C ALA A 129 7.93 12.06 18.57
N ALA A 130 7.13 12.21 17.49
CA ALA A 130 6.43 13.44 17.16
C ALA A 130 5.14 13.67 18.00
N GLY A 131 4.77 12.73 18.87
CA GLY A 131 3.56 12.82 19.71
C GLY A 131 2.25 12.60 18.96
N VAL A 132 2.29 11.89 17.81
CA VAL A 132 1.11 11.50 17.04
C VAL A 132 0.52 10.22 17.62
N HIS A 133 -0.71 10.25 18.08
CA HIS A 133 -1.37 9.11 18.72
C HIS A 133 -1.92 8.10 17.73
N VAL A 134 -2.47 8.61 16.61
CA VAL A 134 -3.17 7.82 15.60
C VAL A 134 -2.66 8.16 14.22
N ILE A 135 -2.12 7.19 13.49
CA ILE A 135 -1.77 7.31 12.08
C ILE A 135 -2.95 6.82 11.23
N LEU A 136 -3.40 7.69 10.29
CA LEU A 136 -4.45 7.39 9.34
C LEU A 136 -3.87 6.59 8.14
N GLY A 137 -3.65 5.33 8.39
CA GLY A 137 -3.05 4.34 7.50
C GLY A 137 -2.89 2.98 8.20
N PRO A 138 -2.69 1.89 7.44
CA PRO A 138 -2.53 1.78 5.99
C PRO A 138 -3.82 1.97 5.19
N ALA A 139 -3.69 2.11 3.85
CA ALA A 139 -4.80 2.33 2.94
C ALA A 139 -4.94 1.20 1.87
N PRO A 140 -5.37 -0.03 2.22
CA PRO A 140 -5.63 -1.08 1.24
C PRO A 140 -6.91 -0.87 0.39
N GLY A 141 -7.75 0.06 0.70
CA GLY A 141 -8.86 0.52 -0.14
C GLY A 141 -8.58 1.97 -0.58
N ALA A 142 -8.31 2.29 -1.85
CA ALA A 142 -8.68 1.62 -3.11
C ALA A 142 -7.81 0.38 -3.38
N LEU A 143 -8.45 -0.69 -3.85
CA LEU A 143 -7.75 -1.89 -4.31
C LEU A 143 -7.15 -1.69 -5.70
N GLY A 144 -7.69 -0.75 -6.50
CA GLY A 144 -7.12 -0.40 -7.79
C GLY A 144 -7.77 -1.10 -8.98
N LYS A 145 -9.05 -1.44 -8.91
CA LYS A 145 -9.80 -1.99 -10.05
C LYS A 145 -9.78 -1.06 -11.26
N ILE A 146 -9.67 0.25 -11.03
CA ILE A 146 -9.60 1.29 -12.06
C ILE A 146 -8.13 1.76 -12.17
N PRO A 147 -7.43 1.45 -13.28
CA PRO A 147 -6.00 1.76 -13.41
C PRO A 147 -5.70 3.27 -13.35
N ALA A 148 -6.67 4.11 -13.72
CA ALA A 148 -6.58 5.57 -13.71
C ALA A 148 -6.91 6.22 -12.37
N ALA A 149 -7.38 5.45 -11.38
CA ALA A 149 -7.86 6.01 -10.12
C ALA A 149 -6.78 6.74 -9.33
N GLY A 150 -7.19 7.85 -8.71
CA GLY A 150 -6.30 8.85 -8.14
C GLY A 150 -5.46 8.36 -6.97
N ARG A 151 -6.01 7.53 -6.10
CA ARG A 151 -5.38 7.12 -4.82
C ARG A 151 -4.84 5.69 -4.82
N ASN A 152 -4.73 5.02 -5.98
CA ASN A 152 -4.17 3.67 -6.07
C ASN A 152 -2.77 3.57 -5.47
N TRP A 153 -1.97 4.64 -5.55
CA TRP A 153 -0.61 4.70 -5.04
C TRP A 153 -0.50 4.62 -3.51
N GLU A 154 -1.58 4.96 -2.78
CA GLU A 154 -1.66 4.83 -1.33
C GLU A 154 -1.89 3.36 -0.90
N GLY A 155 -2.38 2.51 -1.81
CA GLY A 155 -2.66 1.09 -1.61
C GLY A 155 -1.49 0.18 -1.96
N PHE A 156 -1.66 -1.11 -1.67
CA PHE A 156 -0.64 -2.15 -1.89
C PHE A 156 -0.83 -2.92 -3.20
N GLY A 157 -1.46 -2.31 -4.21
CA GLY A 157 -1.74 -2.94 -5.49
C GLY A 157 -3.06 -3.69 -5.54
N VAL A 158 -3.32 -4.32 -6.68
CA VAL A 158 -4.64 -4.80 -7.10
C VAL A 158 -5.05 -6.17 -6.57
N ASP A 159 -4.15 -6.86 -5.89
CA ASP A 159 -4.45 -8.18 -5.36
C ASP A 159 -4.82 -8.14 -3.87
N PRO A 160 -5.99 -8.66 -3.46
CA PRO A 160 -6.46 -8.60 -2.08
C PRO A 160 -5.58 -9.41 -1.11
N TYR A 161 -4.92 -10.49 -1.56
CA TYR A 161 -4.00 -11.25 -0.72
C TYR A 161 -2.73 -10.45 -0.43
N LEU A 162 -2.09 -9.87 -1.47
CA LEU A 162 -0.92 -9.01 -1.31
C LEU A 162 -1.24 -7.81 -0.43
N ALA A 163 -2.36 -7.11 -0.71
CA ALA A 163 -2.82 -5.97 0.05
C ALA A 163 -3.13 -6.34 1.52
N GLY A 164 -3.73 -7.50 1.76
CA GLY A 164 -4.03 -8.01 3.10
C GLY A 164 -2.77 -8.27 3.92
N ILE A 165 -1.80 -9.02 3.37
CA ILE A 165 -0.54 -9.33 4.04
C ILE A 165 0.27 -8.04 4.32
N ALA A 166 0.40 -7.16 3.32
CA ALA A 166 1.14 -5.90 3.47
C ALA A 166 0.49 -4.96 4.51
N SER A 167 -0.86 -4.91 4.56
CA SER A 167 -1.59 -4.15 5.57
C SER A 167 -1.40 -4.72 6.97
N ALA A 168 -1.48 -6.05 7.11
CA ALA A 168 -1.30 -6.73 8.38
C ALA A 168 0.06 -6.39 9.02
N VAL A 169 1.16 -6.57 8.28
CA VAL A 169 2.50 -6.29 8.79
C VAL A 169 2.75 -4.78 9.00
N THR A 170 2.08 -3.92 8.23
CA THR A 170 2.13 -2.46 8.45
C THR A 170 1.46 -2.07 9.77
N ILE A 171 0.28 -2.63 10.06
CA ILE A 171 -0.44 -2.42 11.32
C ILE A 171 0.39 -2.91 12.51
N GLU A 172 0.93 -4.13 12.43
CA GLU A 172 1.81 -4.70 13.45
C GLU A 172 3.03 -3.79 13.72
N GLY A 173 3.68 -3.31 12.67
CA GLY A 173 4.84 -2.42 12.77
C GLY A 173 4.50 -1.09 13.44
N LEU A 174 3.46 -0.39 13.00
CA LEU A 174 3.00 0.87 13.59
C LEU A 174 2.64 0.70 15.07
N GLN A 175 1.82 -0.31 15.38
CA GLN A 175 1.29 -0.54 16.72
C GLN A 175 2.34 -1.06 17.70
N SER A 176 3.39 -1.74 17.23
CA SER A 176 4.51 -2.15 18.07
C SER A 176 5.25 -0.97 18.70
N SER A 177 5.16 0.21 18.09
CA SER A 177 5.71 1.47 18.63
C SER A 177 4.77 2.17 19.60
N GLY A 178 3.54 1.70 19.80
CA GLY A 178 2.52 2.32 20.64
C GLY A 178 1.67 3.39 19.95
N VAL A 179 1.64 3.39 18.61
CA VAL A 179 0.81 4.27 17.77
C VAL A 179 -0.41 3.48 17.30
N GLN A 180 -1.60 4.07 17.36
CA GLN A 180 -2.78 3.44 16.79
C GLN A 180 -2.74 3.51 15.26
N ALA A 181 -2.92 2.39 14.57
CA ALA A 181 -3.13 2.34 13.13
C ALA A 181 -4.62 2.47 12.80
N THR A 182 -4.93 3.14 11.68
CA THR A 182 -6.29 3.28 11.15
C THR A 182 -6.33 2.76 9.72
N VAL A 183 -6.84 1.55 9.52
CA VAL A 183 -6.99 1.01 8.17
C VAL A 183 -8.10 1.73 7.40
N LYS A 184 -7.86 2.12 6.13
CA LYS A 184 -8.76 2.96 5.33
C LYS A 184 -8.76 2.57 3.85
N HIS A 185 -9.74 2.96 3.03
CA HIS A 185 -11.03 3.57 3.38
C HIS A 185 -12.10 2.48 3.28
N PHE A 186 -12.87 2.25 4.33
CA PHE A 186 -13.84 1.16 4.43
C PHE A 186 -15.22 1.62 3.95
N LEU A 187 -15.73 1.29 2.77
CA LEU A 187 -15.33 0.30 1.81
C LEU A 187 -15.71 0.76 0.38
N LEU A 188 -15.04 0.20 -0.67
CA LEU A 188 -15.42 0.38 -2.09
C LEU A 188 -15.24 1.80 -2.64
N ASN A 189 -14.32 2.60 -2.10
CA ASN A 189 -13.95 3.90 -2.65
C ASN A 189 -12.80 3.72 -3.67
N GLU A 190 -13.15 3.37 -4.92
CA GLU A 190 -12.21 2.95 -5.96
C GLU A 190 -11.86 4.04 -6.97
N GLN A 191 -12.42 5.26 -6.84
CA GLN A 191 -12.13 6.42 -7.68
C GLN A 191 -12.36 7.72 -6.93
N GLU A 192 -11.82 8.82 -7.45
CA GLU A 192 -11.96 10.15 -6.85
C GLU A 192 -13.13 10.94 -7.44
N TYR A 193 -13.45 10.70 -8.73
CA TYR A 193 -14.57 11.38 -9.38
C TYR A 193 -15.89 11.07 -8.65
N ASN A 194 -16.56 12.11 -8.16
CA ASN A 194 -17.83 12.03 -7.41
C ASN A 194 -17.80 11.12 -6.17
N ARG A 195 -16.63 10.88 -5.58
CA ARG A 195 -16.45 9.98 -4.42
C ARG A 195 -17.39 10.29 -3.25
N GLU A 196 -17.79 11.56 -3.07
CA GLU A 196 -18.66 12.00 -1.97
C GLU A 196 -20.17 11.84 -2.27
N THR A 197 -20.56 11.44 -3.47
CA THR A 197 -21.98 11.39 -3.87
C THR A 197 -22.38 10.09 -4.54
N MET A 198 -21.44 9.39 -5.20
CA MET A 198 -21.70 8.14 -5.92
C MET A 198 -22.05 6.98 -4.98
N SER A 199 -22.78 6.00 -5.50
CA SER A 199 -22.99 4.72 -4.85
C SER A 199 -22.15 3.63 -5.51
N SER A 200 -21.36 2.93 -4.69
CA SER A 200 -20.61 1.73 -5.04
C SER A 200 -21.48 0.51 -4.74
N ASN A 201 -22.02 -0.14 -5.79
CA ASN A 201 -23.01 -1.19 -5.69
C ASN A 201 -22.38 -2.54 -6.05
N ALA A 202 -21.65 -3.15 -5.13
CA ALA A 202 -21.04 -4.45 -5.32
C ALA A 202 -21.93 -5.57 -4.78
N ASP A 203 -21.92 -6.73 -5.44
CA ASP A 203 -22.55 -7.94 -4.91
C ASP A 203 -21.80 -8.47 -3.70
N ASP A 204 -22.49 -9.29 -2.90
CA ASP A 204 -22.00 -9.79 -1.63
C ASP A 204 -20.71 -10.61 -1.75
N ARG A 205 -20.57 -11.41 -2.82
CA ARG A 205 -19.37 -12.22 -3.06
C ARG A 205 -18.17 -11.36 -3.45
N THR A 206 -18.36 -10.39 -4.32
CA THR A 206 -17.37 -9.42 -4.73
C THR A 206 -16.85 -8.62 -3.53
N VAL A 207 -17.77 -8.20 -2.65
CA VAL A 207 -17.40 -7.54 -1.39
C VAL A 207 -16.45 -8.41 -0.57
N HIS A 208 -16.79 -9.66 -0.31
CA HIS A 208 -16.02 -10.54 0.58
C HIS A 208 -14.69 -11.02 -0.02
N GLU A 209 -14.70 -11.45 -1.29
CA GLU A 209 -13.53 -12.09 -1.90
C GLU A 209 -12.49 -11.10 -2.41
N LEU A 210 -12.87 -9.80 -2.58
CA LEU A 210 -11.94 -8.74 -3.00
C LEU A 210 -11.78 -7.65 -1.95
N TYR A 211 -12.81 -6.84 -1.75
CA TYR A 211 -12.67 -5.55 -1.05
C TYR A 211 -12.64 -5.68 0.46
N LEU A 212 -13.37 -6.62 1.05
CA LEU A 212 -13.35 -6.91 2.49
C LEU A 212 -12.11 -7.73 2.90
N TRP A 213 -11.51 -8.47 1.97
CA TRP A 213 -10.39 -9.37 2.24
C TRP A 213 -9.22 -8.69 2.98
N PRO A 214 -8.65 -7.56 2.50
CA PRO A 214 -7.55 -6.89 3.19
C PRO A 214 -7.95 -6.35 4.56
N PHE A 215 -9.21 -5.93 4.73
CA PHE A 215 -9.70 -5.46 6.02
C PHE A 215 -9.88 -6.61 7.03
N ALA A 216 -10.24 -7.82 6.57
CA ALA A 216 -10.26 -8.99 7.44
C ALA A 216 -8.86 -9.33 7.96
N ASP A 217 -7.82 -9.28 7.10
CA ASP A 217 -6.42 -9.44 7.51
C ASP A 217 -5.98 -8.31 8.49
N ALA A 218 -6.40 -7.07 8.25
CA ALA A 218 -6.15 -5.93 9.13
C ALA A 218 -6.80 -6.10 10.53
N VAL A 219 -8.06 -6.54 10.57
CA VAL A 219 -8.77 -6.81 11.83
C VAL A 219 -8.12 -7.97 12.59
N HIS A 220 -7.70 -9.01 11.87
CA HIS A 220 -6.95 -10.14 12.46
C HIS A 220 -5.61 -9.71 13.07
N SER A 221 -4.96 -8.72 12.47
CA SER A 221 -3.72 -8.10 12.99
C SER A 221 -3.96 -7.06 14.09
N ASN A 222 -5.16 -7.04 14.69
CA ASN A 222 -5.51 -6.19 15.83
C ASN A 222 -5.46 -4.68 15.54
N VAL A 223 -5.86 -4.25 14.34
CA VAL A 223 -5.94 -2.82 14.02
C VAL A 223 -6.78 -2.05 15.04
N ALA A 224 -6.28 -0.92 15.52
CA ALA A 224 -6.94 -0.11 16.56
C ALA A 224 -8.20 0.58 16.05
N SER A 225 -8.20 1.03 14.78
CA SER A 225 -9.35 1.73 14.20
C SER A 225 -9.52 1.46 12.70
N VAL A 226 -10.72 1.71 12.21
CA VAL A 226 -11.11 1.62 10.80
C VAL A 226 -11.75 2.94 10.40
N MET A 227 -11.37 3.49 9.25
CA MET A 227 -11.98 4.71 8.71
C MET A 227 -13.01 4.34 7.65
N CYS A 228 -14.28 4.74 7.86
CA CYS A 228 -15.32 4.59 6.85
C CYS A 228 -15.14 5.60 5.71
N SER A 229 -15.44 5.19 4.47
CA SER A 229 -15.18 5.96 3.26
C SER A 229 -16.24 7.02 2.94
N TYR A 230 -15.97 7.86 1.93
CA TYR A 230 -16.87 8.93 1.51
C TYR A 230 -18.12 8.46 0.77
N ASN A 231 -17.96 7.42 -0.08
CA ASN A 231 -19.00 6.96 -1.00
C ASN A 231 -20.19 6.31 -0.29
N LYS A 232 -21.30 6.19 -1.00
CA LYS A 232 -22.36 5.27 -0.61
C LYS A 232 -21.97 3.84 -0.97
N VAL A 233 -22.43 2.90 -0.19
CA VAL A 233 -22.35 1.45 -0.45
C VAL A 233 -23.78 0.91 -0.55
N ASN A 234 -24.13 0.41 -1.72
CA ASN A 234 -25.48 -0.09 -2.00
C ASN A 234 -26.59 0.91 -1.56
N GLY A 235 -26.40 2.19 -1.92
CA GLY A 235 -27.37 3.27 -1.70
C GLY A 235 -27.27 4.00 -0.36
N SER A 236 -26.50 3.52 0.62
CA SER A 236 -26.32 4.18 1.93
C SER A 236 -24.89 4.67 2.12
N TRP A 237 -24.70 5.86 2.71
CA TRP A 237 -23.37 6.41 3.01
C TRP A 237 -22.55 5.40 3.83
N ALA A 238 -21.30 5.15 3.48
CA ALA A 238 -20.46 4.15 4.13
C ALA A 238 -20.38 4.35 5.65
N CYS A 239 -20.31 5.61 6.12
CA CYS A 239 -20.29 5.96 7.55
C CYS A 239 -21.65 5.85 8.25
N GLU A 240 -22.73 5.55 7.52
CA GLU A 240 -24.11 5.40 8.02
C GLU A 240 -24.76 4.09 7.56
N ASN A 241 -23.95 3.14 7.10
CA ASN A 241 -24.43 1.88 6.58
C ASN A 241 -24.34 0.79 7.68
N ASP A 242 -25.50 0.43 8.24
CA ASP A 242 -25.61 -0.55 9.32
C ASP A 242 -25.09 -1.93 8.90
N LYS A 243 -25.44 -2.40 7.67
CA LYS A 243 -24.92 -3.66 7.16
C LYS A 243 -23.39 -3.65 7.08
N LEU A 244 -22.81 -2.52 6.67
CA LEU A 244 -21.36 -2.38 6.52
C LEU A 244 -20.64 -2.34 7.86
N LEU A 245 -21.07 -1.43 8.77
CA LEU A 245 -20.35 -1.16 10.01
C LEU A 245 -20.71 -2.11 11.15
N ASN A 246 -21.98 -2.34 11.40
CA ASN A 246 -22.42 -3.28 12.44
C ASN A 246 -22.42 -4.72 11.92
N GLY A 247 -22.91 -4.97 10.70
CA GLY A 247 -22.99 -6.31 10.11
C GLY A 247 -21.62 -6.89 9.76
N LEU A 248 -20.99 -6.39 8.70
CA LEU A 248 -19.73 -6.96 8.20
C LEU A 248 -18.56 -6.70 9.16
N LEU A 249 -18.31 -5.44 9.52
CA LEU A 249 -17.12 -5.09 10.28
C LEU A 249 -17.19 -5.55 11.74
N LYS A 250 -18.22 -5.13 12.50
CA LYS A 250 -18.27 -5.40 13.95
C LYS A 250 -18.76 -6.79 14.30
N THR A 251 -19.71 -7.36 13.54
CA THR A 251 -20.29 -8.69 13.82
C THR A 251 -19.57 -9.80 13.11
N GLU A 252 -19.46 -9.77 11.80
CA GLU A 252 -18.87 -10.85 11.01
C GLU A 252 -17.35 -10.92 11.21
N LEU A 253 -16.65 -9.79 11.02
CA LEU A 253 -15.19 -9.73 11.27
C LEU A 253 -14.84 -9.61 12.76
N GLY A 254 -15.81 -9.46 13.65
CA GLY A 254 -15.56 -9.37 15.09
C GLY A 254 -14.66 -8.18 15.49
N PHE A 255 -14.73 -7.05 14.79
CA PHE A 255 -13.86 -5.90 15.02
C PHE A 255 -14.08 -5.26 16.39
N PRO A 256 -13.07 -5.28 17.29
CA PRO A 256 -13.23 -4.80 18.66
C PRO A 256 -12.87 -3.31 18.84
N GLY A 257 -12.20 -2.69 17.88
CA GLY A 257 -11.79 -1.29 17.90
C GLY A 257 -12.90 -0.32 17.50
N TYR A 258 -12.57 0.93 17.17
CA TYR A 258 -13.53 1.97 16.82
C TYR A 258 -13.52 2.31 15.33
N VAL A 259 -14.68 2.77 14.84
CA VAL A 259 -14.85 3.32 13.48
C VAL A 259 -14.78 4.83 13.56
N VAL A 260 -13.83 5.43 12.84
CA VAL A 260 -13.73 6.88 12.64
C VAL A 260 -14.26 7.26 11.26
N SER A 261 -14.95 8.40 11.13
CA SER A 261 -15.32 8.93 9.82
C SER A 261 -14.10 9.38 9.05
N ASP A 262 -14.12 9.26 7.72
CA ASP A 262 -13.31 10.15 6.90
C ASP A 262 -13.75 11.61 7.12
N TRP A 263 -12.88 12.59 6.77
CA TRP A 263 -13.13 14.01 7.08
C TRP A 263 -14.34 14.52 6.31
N ASN A 264 -15.41 14.88 7.04
CA ASN A 264 -16.73 15.26 6.50
C ASN A 264 -17.56 14.13 5.84
N ALA A 265 -17.16 12.85 5.96
CA ALA A 265 -17.96 11.72 5.51
C ALA A 265 -19.18 11.42 6.41
N HIS A 266 -19.42 12.23 7.42
CA HIS A 266 -20.54 12.15 8.34
C HIS A 266 -21.72 13.00 7.85
N HIS A 267 -22.91 12.40 7.68
CA HIS A 267 -24.07 13.06 7.06
C HIS A 267 -25.23 13.30 8.02
N THR A 268 -25.52 12.38 8.98
CA THR A 268 -26.64 12.51 9.93
C THR A 268 -26.25 12.15 11.36
N THR A 269 -26.83 12.83 12.35
CA THR A 269 -26.51 12.62 13.77
C THR A 269 -26.83 11.20 14.22
N ASN A 270 -28.11 10.79 14.07
CA ASN A 270 -28.59 9.52 14.60
C ASN A 270 -28.25 8.34 13.70
N GLY A 271 -28.30 8.53 12.37
CA GLY A 271 -28.01 7.49 11.39
C GLY A 271 -26.61 6.95 11.57
N ALA A 272 -25.59 7.82 11.57
CA ALA A 272 -24.19 7.45 11.74
C ALA A 272 -23.95 6.76 13.11
N ALA A 273 -24.46 7.33 14.21
CA ALA A 273 -24.28 6.76 15.54
C ALA A 273 -24.86 5.34 15.63
N ASN A 274 -26.11 5.17 15.21
CA ASN A 274 -26.82 3.89 15.30
C ASN A 274 -26.30 2.85 14.30
N ALA A 275 -25.83 3.29 13.13
CA ALA A 275 -25.23 2.40 12.12
C ALA A 275 -23.82 1.89 12.48
N GLY A 276 -23.19 2.41 13.55
CA GLY A 276 -21.95 1.83 14.02
C GLY A 276 -20.71 2.72 13.95
N MET A 277 -20.79 3.98 13.48
CA MET A 277 -19.69 4.93 13.56
C MET A 277 -19.43 5.35 15.01
N ASP A 278 -18.16 5.40 15.43
CA ASP A 278 -17.78 5.60 16.84
C ASP A 278 -17.13 6.97 17.09
N MET A 279 -16.51 7.56 16.07
CA MET A 279 -15.84 8.86 16.16
C MET A 279 -16.08 9.67 14.90
N THR A 280 -16.43 10.96 15.03
CA THR A 280 -16.53 11.87 13.88
C THR A 280 -15.32 12.80 13.81
N MET A 281 -14.74 12.93 12.62
CA MET A 281 -13.65 13.86 12.31
C MET A 281 -13.98 14.74 11.09
N PRO A 282 -13.51 15.97 11.10
CA PRO A 282 -12.84 16.68 12.19
C PRO A 282 -13.79 17.17 13.31
N GLY A 283 -15.08 16.85 13.26
CA GLY A 283 -16.14 17.26 14.21
C GLY A 283 -16.96 18.46 13.76
N THR A 284 -16.44 19.23 12.80
CA THR A 284 -17.14 20.30 12.08
C THR A 284 -16.91 20.07 10.58
N ASP A 285 -17.59 20.81 9.70
CA ASP A 285 -17.09 20.95 8.31
C ASP A 285 -15.78 21.78 8.30
N PHE A 286 -15.13 21.86 7.12
CA PHE A 286 -13.87 22.60 6.97
C PHE A 286 -14.00 24.10 7.22
N ASN A 287 -15.23 24.65 7.12
CA ASN A 287 -15.54 26.04 7.43
C ASN A 287 -15.96 26.26 8.89
N GLY A 288 -16.11 25.20 9.67
CA GLY A 288 -16.51 25.24 11.07
C GLY A 288 -18.02 25.44 11.30
N GLY A 289 -18.84 25.36 10.25
CA GLY A 289 -20.28 25.67 10.31
C GLY A 289 -21.16 24.48 10.65
N LYS A 290 -20.91 23.32 10.04
CA LYS A 290 -21.75 22.12 10.23
C LYS A 290 -21.23 21.27 11.37
N VAL A 291 -22.05 21.06 12.39
CA VAL A 291 -21.76 20.19 13.54
C VAL A 291 -22.86 19.14 13.63
N LEU A 292 -22.52 17.86 13.47
CA LEU A 292 -23.51 16.77 13.52
C LEU A 292 -23.51 16.00 14.84
N TRP A 293 -22.37 15.99 15.55
CA TRP A 293 -22.29 15.47 16.92
C TRP A 293 -21.97 16.57 17.91
N GLY A 294 -21.39 16.29 19.06
CA GLY A 294 -21.28 17.24 20.14
C GLY A 294 -22.67 17.55 20.75
N PRO A 295 -23.14 18.80 20.71
CA PRO A 295 -24.46 19.18 21.27
C PRO A 295 -25.63 18.40 20.65
N GLN A 296 -25.60 18.13 19.34
CA GLN A 296 -26.67 17.40 18.66
C GLN A 296 -26.72 15.93 19.10
N LEU A 297 -25.56 15.27 19.24
CA LEU A 297 -25.53 13.92 19.80
C LEU A 297 -25.98 13.87 21.25
N ASN A 298 -25.61 14.89 22.07
CA ASN A 298 -26.06 15.00 23.43
C ASN A 298 -27.60 15.09 23.50
N THR A 299 -28.22 15.89 22.64
CA THR A 299 -29.67 16.01 22.53
C THR A 299 -30.28 14.67 22.06
N ALA A 300 -29.69 14.01 21.06
CA ALA A 300 -30.20 12.72 20.57
C ALA A 300 -30.15 11.61 21.61
N VAL A 301 -29.11 11.60 22.48
CA VAL A 301 -29.01 10.66 23.59
C VAL A 301 -30.05 10.98 24.67
N ASN A 302 -30.25 12.27 25.02
CA ASN A 302 -31.23 12.67 26.01
C ASN A 302 -32.69 12.36 25.60
N ASN A 303 -32.98 12.46 24.29
CA ASN A 303 -34.27 12.15 23.70
C ASN A 303 -34.48 10.66 23.40
N GLY A 304 -33.49 9.81 23.66
CA GLY A 304 -33.55 8.36 23.37
C GLY A 304 -33.42 7.98 21.90
N GLN A 305 -33.11 8.92 21.00
CA GLN A 305 -32.87 8.66 19.55
C GLN A 305 -31.57 7.89 19.30
N VAL A 306 -30.59 8.10 20.18
CA VAL A 306 -29.36 7.28 20.27
C VAL A 306 -29.36 6.69 21.70
N PRO A 307 -29.33 5.36 21.83
CA PRO A 307 -29.28 4.72 23.15
C PRO A 307 -28.04 5.13 23.95
N ARG A 308 -28.17 5.34 25.26
CA ARG A 308 -27.02 5.61 26.14
C ARG A 308 -25.99 4.50 26.07
N SER A 309 -26.42 3.24 25.99
CA SER A 309 -25.55 2.08 25.79
C SER A 309 -24.72 2.16 24.52
N ARG A 310 -25.24 2.80 23.44
CA ARG A 310 -24.50 3.03 22.21
C ARG A 310 -23.39 4.07 22.40
N LEU A 311 -23.67 5.17 23.10
CA LEU A 311 -22.63 6.15 23.43
C LEU A 311 -21.57 5.54 24.36
N ASP A 312 -21.94 4.65 25.27
CA ASP A 312 -21.01 3.90 26.12
C ASP A 312 -20.14 2.95 25.31
N ASP A 313 -20.71 2.26 24.30
CA ASP A 313 -19.97 1.40 23.38
C ASP A 313 -18.96 2.20 22.52
N MET A 314 -19.36 3.37 21.99
CA MET A 314 -18.47 4.26 21.23
C MET A 314 -17.24 4.65 22.08
N ALA A 315 -17.45 5.19 23.27
CA ALA A 315 -16.38 5.59 24.17
C ALA A 315 -15.52 4.40 24.62
N LYS A 316 -16.15 3.24 24.86
CA LYS A 316 -15.45 2.00 25.24
C LYS A 316 -14.50 1.54 24.13
N ARG A 317 -14.93 1.56 22.87
CA ARG A 317 -14.10 1.14 21.73
C ARG A 317 -12.88 2.05 21.52
N ILE A 318 -13.07 3.36 21.65
CA ILE A 318 -11.97 4.34 21.57
C ILE A 318 -10.96 4.10 22.70
N LEU A 319 -11.44 3.97 23.93
CA LEU A 319 -10.57 3.68 25.09
C LEU A 319 -9.88 2.32 24.99
N ALA A 320 -10.59 1.30 24.50
CA ALA A 320 -9.97 -0.01 24.32
C ALA A 320 -8.78 0.04 23.35
N SER A 321 -8.89 0.79 22.26
CA SER A 321 -7.80 1.00 21.31
C SER A 321 -6.62 1.77 21.95
N TRP A 322 -6.92 2.78 22.76
CA TRP A 322 -5.90 3.55 23.49
C TRP A 322 -5.15 2.68 24.51
N TYR A 323 -5.87 1.81 25.25
CA TYR A 323 -5.26 0.84 26.15
C TYR A 323 -4.49 -0.28 25.43
N LEU A 324 -4.99 -0.72 24.25
CA LEU A 324 -4.39 -1.80 23.48
C LEU A 324 -2.94 -1.51 23.12
N VAL A 325 -2.66 -0.28 22.69
CA VAL A 325 -1.31 0.13 22.28
C VAL A 325 -0.50 0.78 23.42
N GLY A 326 -1.02 0.76 24.65
CA GLY A 326 -0.29 1.19 25.86
C GLY A 326 -0.12 2.70 25.99
N GLN A 327 -0.97 3.52 25.36
CA GLN A 327 -0.87 4.98 25.43
C GLN A 327 -1.28 5.53 26.83
N ASP A 328 -1.93 4.73 27.67
CA ASP A 328 -2.26 5.06 29.05
C ASP A 328 -1.05 5.13 29.99
N ALA A 329 0.07 4.58 29.62
CA ALA A 329 1.33 4.65 30.39
C ALA A 329 2.10 5.98 30.25
N GLY A 330 1.58 6.90 29.45
CA GLY A 330 2.20 8.18 29.09
C GLY A 330 2.58 8.22 27.61
N TYR A 331 2.48 9.42 27.03
CA TYR A 331 2.75 9.63 25.59
C TYR A 331 3.43 11.00 25.38
N PRO A 332 4.34 11.13 24.40
CA PRO A 332 4.99 12.40 24.09
C PRO A 332 3.98 13.49 23.71
N GLN A 333 4.30 14.75 24.01
CA GLN A 333 3.52 15.88 23.53
C GLN A 333 3.70 16.04 22.02
N THR A 334 2.65 16.43 21.32
CA THR A 334 2.67 16.60 19.87
C THR A 334 3.61 17.76 19.47
N ASN A 335 4.59 17.44 18.61
CA ASN A 335 5.51 18.38 18.01
C ASN A 335 5.88 17.93 16.58
N LEU A 336 5.15 18.41 15.58
CA LEU A 336 5.35 18.08 14.18
C LEU A 336 6.63 18.75 13.58
N ARG A 337 7.35 19.58 14.35
CA ARG A 337 8.61 20.19 13.93
C ARG A 337 9.85 19.49 14.53
N ALA A 338 9.64 18.48 15.36
CA ALA A 338 10.74 17.70 15.92
C ALA A 338 11.48 16.93 14.81
N ASN A 339 12.82 16.91 14.88
CA ASN A 339 13.60 16.03 14.02
C ASN A 339 13.57 14.61 14.59
N VAL A 340 12.84 13.72 13.94
CA VAL A 340 12.61 12.34 14.37
C VAL A 340 13.14 11.29 13.38
N GLN A 341 13.83 11.72 12.32
CA GLN A 341 14.24 10.88 11.19
C GLN A 341 15.20 9.72 11.55
N GLY A 342 16.08 9.90 12.53
CA GLY A 342 17.13 8.91 12.79
C GLY A 342 17.89 8.51 11.50
N ASN A 343 18.13 7.21 11.33
CA ASN A 343 18.71 6.62 10.11
C ASN A 343 17.67 5.99 9.18
N HIS A 344 16.40 6.38 9.30
CA HIS A 344 15.31 5.72 8.60
C HIS A 344 15.33 5.91 7.07
N LYS A 345 16.12 6.86 6.57
CA LYS A 345 16.45 7.00 5.15
C LYS A 345 17.00 5.71 4.52
N GLU A 346 17.65 4.85 5.30
CA GLU A 346 18.20 3.58 4.84
C GLU A 346 17.09 2.62 4.38
N ASN A 347 15.99 2.53 5.13
CA ASN A 347 14.84 1.75 4.72
C ASN A 347 14.15 2.39 3.49
N THR A 348 13.99 3.72 3.48
CA THR A 348 13.38 4.42 2.33
C THR A 348 14.14 4.10 1.04
N ARG A 349 15.49 4.17 1.07
CA ARG A 349 16.34 3.80 -0.07
C ARG A 349 16.19 2.31 -0.42
N ALA A 350 16.19 1.43 0.59
CA ALA A 350 16.05 -0.01 0.37
C ALA A 350 14.70 -0.36 -0.27
N VAL A 351 13.58 0.19 0.23
CA VAL A 351 12.25 -0.03 -0.33
C VAL A 351 12.14 0.54 -1.75
N ALA A 352 12.65 1.76 -1.98
CA ALA A 352 12.66 2.38 -3.30
C ALA A 352 13.44 1.55 -4.32
N ARG A 353 14.63 1.10 -3.94
CA ARG A 353 15.53 0.29 -4.77
C ARG A 353 14.97 -1.10 -5.06
N ASP A 354 14.58 -1.83 -3.99
CA ASP A 354 14.14 -3.24 -4.10
C ASP A 354 12.70 -3.34 -4.66
N GLY A 355 11.95 -2.23 -4.66
CA GLY A 355 10.67 -2.09 -5.34
C GLY A 355 10.77 -1.57 -6.78
N THR A 356 11.95 -1.18 -7.26
CA THR A 356 12.16 -0.80 -8.65
C THR A 356 12.08 -2.05 -9.54
N VAL A 357 11.25 -1.98 -10.60
CA VAL A 357 10.99 -3.10 -11.52
C VAL A 357 11.71 -2.90 -12.85
N LEU A 358 12.57 -3.82 -13.22
CA LEU A 358 13.17 -3.86 -14.55
C LEU A 358 12.19 -4.49 -15.54
N LEU A 359 11.64 -3.69 -16.46
CA LEU A 359 10.63 -4.13 -17.43
C LEU A 359 11.25 -4.66 -18.73
N ARG A 360 12.33 -4.04 -19.18
CA ARG A 360 13.09 -4.44 -20.40
C ARG A 360 14.56 -4.15 -20.20
N ASN A 361 15.42 -5.04 -20.70
CA ASN A 361 16.87 -4.84 -20.79
C ASN A 361 17.47 -5.62 -21.94
N ASP A 362 17.92 -4.91 -22.96
CA ASP A 362 18.61 -5.48 -24.11
C ASP A 362 20.14 -5.52 -23.88
N GLY A 363 20.56 -5.75 -22.64
CA GLY A 363 21.97 -5.89 -22.26
C GLY A 363 22.72 -4.56 -22.03
N ILE A 364 22.00 -3.42 -21.98
CA ILE A 364 22.61 -2.13 -21.67
C ILE A 364 22.82 -1.93 -20.17
N LEU A 365 22.00 -2.56 -19.35
CA LEU A 365 22.09 -2.54 -17.88
C LEU A 365 22.69 -3.85 -17.36
N PRO A 366 23.48 -3.82 -16.26
CA PRO A 366 23.93 -2.62 -15.56
C PRO A 366 24.92 -1.80 -16.38
N LEU A 367 24.97 -0.48 -16.14
CA LEU A 367 25.87 0.44 -16.81
C LEU A 367 27.34 0.07 -16.54
N LYS A 368 28.14 0.02 -17.61
CA LYS A 368 29.56 -0.34 -17.56
C LYS A 368 30.42 0.89 -17.86
N ASN A 369 30.64 1.72 -16.83
CA ASN A 369 31.53 2.87 -16.86
C ASN A 369 31.33 3.82 -18.07
N PRO A 370 30.12 4.32 -18.33
CA PRO A 370 29.90 5.33 -19.36
C PRO A 370 30.68 6.60 -19.00
N ARG A 371 31.33 7.22 -20.00
CA ARG A 371 32.11 8.45 -19.78
C ARG A 371 31.27 9.72 -19.91
N ARG A 372 30.26 9.69 -20.75
CA ARG A 372 29.31 10.80 -20.97
C ARG A 372 27.88 10.27 -20.91
N ILE A 373 27.12 10.78 -19.97
CA ILE A 373 25.74 10.38 -19.73
C ILE A 373 24.85 11.59 -20.00
N ALA A 374 23.85 11.43 -20.87
CA ALA A 374 22.78 12.43 -21.00
C ALA A 374 21.62 12.07 -20.07
N LEU A 375 21.18 13.03 -19.27
CA LEU A 375 20.01 12.89 -18.40
C LEU A 375 18.93 13.86 -18.85
N VAL A 376 17.73 13.35 -19.16
CA VAL A 376 16.67 14.10 -19.87
C VAL A 376 15.34 13.99 -19.16
N GLY A 377 14.59 15.09 -19.11
CA GLY A 377 13.23 15.22 -18.56
C GLY A 377 13.16 16.17 -17.37
N SER A 378 12.02 16.81 -17.17
CA SER A 378 11.76 17.71 -16.04
C SER A 378 11.85 16.98 -14.69
N ALA A 379 11.50 15.69 -14.66
CA ALA A 379 11.55 14.84 -13.48
C ALA A 379 12.97 14.43 -13.06
N THR A 380 14.01 14.92 -13.72
CA THR A 380 15.41 14.65 -13.37
C THR A 380 15.93 15.51 -12.21
N VAL A 381 15.27 16.62 -11.91
CA VAL A 381 15.67 17.60 -10.89
C VAL A 381 14.56 17.77 -9.84
N VAL A 382 14.92 18.36 -8.72
CA VAL A 382 13.95 18.81 -7.72
C VAL A 382 13.05 19.89 -8.34
N ASN A 383 11.81 20.01 -7.86
CA ASN A 383 10.93 21.10 -8.26
C ASN A 383 11.67 22.44 -8.16
N PRO A 384 11.75 23.23 -9.24
CA PRO A 384 12.55 24.47 -9.25
C PRO A 384 12.06 25.53 -8.27
N ARG A 385 10.82 25.43 -7.79
CA ARG A 385 10.27 26.32 -6.75
C ARG A 385 10.60 25.84 -5.31
N GLY A 386 11.21 24.68 -5.18
CA GLY A 386 11.55 24.02 -3.91
C GLY A 386 10.83 22.67 -3.75
N MET A 387 11.46 21.74 -3.04
CA MET A 387 10.95 20.36 -2.89
C MET A 387 9.57 20.28 -2.24
N ASN A 388 9.17 21.30 -1.44
CA ASN A 388 7.88 21.38 -0.77
C ASN A 388 7.03 22.57 -1.26
N ALA A 389 7.27 23.08 -2.47
CA ALA A 389 6.60 24.28 -2.98
C ALA A 389 5.11 24.12 -3.28
N CYS A 390 4.66 22.88 -3.56
CA CYS A 390 3.27 22.60 -3.87
C CYS A 390 2.55 22.01 -2.65
N VAL A 391 1.46 22.65 -2.27
CA VAL A 391 0.60 22.14 -1.19
C VAL A 391 0.16 20.73 -1.55
N ASP A 392 0.28 19.81 -0.60
CA ASP A 392 -0.08 18.40 -0.78
C ASP A 392 0.45 17.77 -2.08
N ARG A 393 1.62 18.22 -2.56
CA ARG A 393 2.28 17.77 -3.80
C ARG A 393 1.48 18.01 -5.09
N GLY A 394 0.47 18.88 -5.04
CA GLY A 394 -0.50 19.10 -6.13
C GLY A 394 0.03 19.93 -7.32
N CYS A 395 1.15 19.56 -7.95
CA CYS A 395 1.67 20.27 -9.11
C CYS A 395 2.38 19.40 -10.16
N ASN A 396 2.85 18.22 -9.85
CA ASN A 396 3.67 17.35 -10.73
C ASN A 396 4.79 18.13 -11.48
N GLU A 397 5.60 18.83 -10.71
CA GLU A 397 6.78 19.56 -11.20
C GLU A 397 8.06 19.01 -10.58
N GLY A 398 9.07 18.72 -11.41
CA GLY A 398 10.30 18.08 -10.98
C GLY A 398 10.14 16.58 -10.71
N ALA A 399 11.05 16.02 -9.93
CA ALA A 399 11.07 14.58 -9.65
C ALA A 399 9.88 14.15 -8.80
N LEU A 400 9.24 13.04 -9.20
CA LEU A 400 8.06 12.47 -8.57
C LEU A 400 8.46 11.42 -7.53
N GLY A 401 8.10 11.63 -6.27
CA GLY A 401 8.36 10.68 -5.19
C GLY A 401 7.12 10.12 -4.50
N MET A 402 5.96 10.73 -4.72
CA MET A 402 4.63 10.32 -4.24
C MET A 402 3.56 11.02 -5.09
N GLY A 403 2.31 10.55 -5.09
CA GLY A 403 1.18 11.26 -5.65
C GLY A 403 0.75 12.46 -4.81
N TRP A 404 -0.39 13.09 -5.11
CA TRP A 404 -0.85 14.27 -4.37
C TRP A 404 -2.07 14.00 -3.48
N GLY A 405 -2.31 14.91 -2.52
CA GLY A 405 -3.46 14.87 -1.62
C GLY A 405 -3.11 14.70 -0.15
N SER A 406 -4.09 14.32 0.66
CA SER A 406 -3.93 14.14 2.12
C SER A 406 -2.97 13.00 2.48
N GLY A 407 -2.76 12.03 1.60
CA GLY A 407 -1.83 10.92 1.78
C GLY A 407 -0.34 11.30 1.70
N THR A 408 0.00 12.59 1.54
CA THR A 408 1.37 13.08 1.34
C THR A 408 2.10 13.39 2.64
N ALA A 409 3.41 13.65 2.53
CA ALA A 409 4.25 14.17 3.61
C ALA A 409 5.22 15.23 3.08
N GLU A 410 5.77 16.07 3.97
CA GLU A 410 6.82 17.01 3.63
C GLU A 410 8.14 16.27 3.45
N TYR A 411 8.90 16.61 2.40
CA TYR A 411 10.26 16.12 2.24
C TYR A 411 11.21 16.84 3.18
N PRO A 412 11.86 16.17 4.12
CA PRO A 412 12.92 16.79 4.93
C PRO A 412 14.19 17.04 4.10
N TYR A 413 14.37 16.28 3.06
CA TYR A 413 15.36 16.40 1.98
C TYR A 413 14.86 15.60 0.78
N PHE A 414 15.44 15.83 -0.38
CA PHE A 414 15.12 15.06 -1.59
C PHE A 414 16.38 14.86 -2.44
N VAL A 415 16.69 13.61 -2.76
CA VAL A 415 17.80 13.28 -3.65
C VAL A 415 17.26 13.07 -5.05
N SER A 416 17.47 14.04 -5.95
CA SER A 416 16.99 13.94 -7.32
C SER A 416 17.81 12.94 -8.16
N PRO A 417 17.25 12.44 -9.30
CA PRO A 417 18.01 11.66 -10.27
C PRO A 417 19.32 12.33 -10.71
N HIS A 418 19.29 13.66 -10.95
CA HIS A 418 20.47 14.42 -11.33
C HIS A 418 21.53 14.45 -10.23
N ASP A 419 21.17 14.72 -8.97
CA ASP A 419 22.12 14.83 -7.87
C ASP A 419 22.84 13.50 -7.62
N ALA A 420 22.07 12.40 -7.58
CA ALA A 420 22.64 11.07 -7.38
C ALA A 420 23.53 10.63 -8.56
N LEU A 421 23.05 10.84 -9.79
CA LEU A 421 23.79 10.43 -10.98
C LEU A 421 25.07 11.28 -11.14
N ARG A 422 25.02 12.58 -10.87
CA ARG A 422 26.20 13.46 -10.86
C ARG A 422 27.23 13.00 -9.84
N THR A 423 26.78 12.70 -8.63
CA THR A 423 27.67 12.20 -7.56
C THR A 423 28.36 10.89 -7.99
N ARG A 424 27.61 9.96 -8.57
CA ARG A 424 28.16 8.69 -9.06
C ARG A 424 29.11 8.91 -10.23
N ALA A 425 28.74 9.72 -11.20
CA ALA A 425 29.56 10.02 -12.37
C ALA A 425 30.92 10.64 -11.99
N GLN A 426 30.94 11.54 -10.99
CA GLN A 426 32.18 12.12 -10.47
C GLN A 426 33.12 11.06 -9.90
N GLN A 427 32.57 10.05 -9.19
CA GLN A 427 33.36 8.93 -8.67
C GLN A 427 33.98 8.07 -9.77
N ASP A 428 33.27 7.94 -10.90
CA ASP A 428 33.69 7.14 -12.06
C ASP A 428 34.52 7.93 -13.09
N GLY A 429 34.77 9.24 -12.85
CA GLY A 429 35.44 10.12 -13.82
C GLY A 429 34.61 10.39 -15.09
N ALA A 430 33.30 10.28 -14.98
CA ALA A 430 32.34 10.53 -16.05
C ALA A 430 31.71 11.93 -15.95
N THR A 431 31.04 12.36 -17.01
CA THR A 431 30.31 13.62 -17.08
C THR A 431 28.81 13.37 -17.29
N VAL A 432 27.97 14.14 -16.62
CA VAL A 432 26.52 14.18 -16.85
C VAL A 432 26.17 15.46 -17.57
N VAL A 433 25.50 15.34 -18.71
CA VAL A 433 24.90 16.46 -19.44
C VAL A 433 23.39 16.42 -19.22
N LEU A 434 22.81 17.55 -18.84
CA LEU A 434 21.46 17.63 -18.36
C LEU A 434 20.56 18.39 -19.33
N HIS A 435 19.35 17.84 -19.61
CA HIS A 435 18.22 18.53 -20.21
C HIS A 435 17.01 18.41 -19.28
N SER A 436 16.88 19.31 -18.32
CA SER A 436 15.85 19.29 -17.28
C SER A 436 14.49 19.84 -17.76
N SER A 437 14.07 19.45 -18.96
CA SER A 437 12.80 19.86 -19.58
C SER A 437 12.20 18.71 -20.37
N ASP A 438 10.88 18.70 -20.48
CA ASP A 438 10.15 17.76 -21.33
C ASP A 438 9.94 18.32 -22.76
N ASN A 439 10.49 19.51 -23.03
CA ASN A 439 10.50 20.08 -24.36
C ASN A 439 11.54 19.37 -25.23
N THR A 440 11.15 18.96 -26.43
CA THR A 440 12.03 18.29 -27.40
C THR A 440 13.03 19.23 -28.10
N ASN A 441 12.87 20.56 -27.95
CA ASN A 441 13.80 21.52 -28.54
C ASN A 441 15.20 21.36 -27.96
N ASN A 442 16.19 21.32 -28.84
CA ASN A 442 17.61 21.17 -28.49
C ASN A 442 17.99 19.87 -27.76
N VAL A 443 17.06 18.94 -27.51
CA VAL A 443 17.38 17.67 -26.83
C VAL A 443 18.46 16.88 -27.60
N GLN A 444 18.44 16.93 -28.93
CA GLN A 444 19.42 16.28 -29.79
C GLN A 444 20.84 16.76 -29.51
N ASN A 445 21.05 18.04 -29.25
CA ASN A 445 22.37 18.62 -28.96
C ASN A 445 22.92 18.10 -27.61
N VAL A 446 22.03 17.81 -26.66
CA VAL A 446 22.40 17.28 -25.33
C VAL A 446 22.77 15.79 -25.41
N VAL A 447 21.99 14.99 -26.15
CA VAL A 447 22.13 13.54 -26.19
C VAL A 447 23.12 13.04 -27.25
N SER A 448 23.42 13.84 -28.28
CA SER A 448 24.44 13.49 -29.27
C SER A 448 25.81 13.35 -28.61
N GLY A 449 26.52 12.26 -28.95
CA GLY A 449 27.83 11.96 -28.40
C GLY A 449 27.86 11.53 -26.93
N ALA A 450 26.68 11.34 -26.30
CA ALA A 450 26.60 10.64 -25.01
C ALA A 450 26.64 9.11 -25.24
N ASP A 451 27.35 8.40 -24.36
CA ASP A 451 27.42 6.92 -24.41
C ASP A 451 26.07 6.29 -24.15
N VAL A 452 25.28 6.96 -23.30
CA VAL A 452 23.92 6.56 -22.91
C VAL A 452 23.06 7.78 -22.63
N ALA A 453 21.78 7.71 -23.00
CA ALA A 453 20.75 8.70 -22.63
C ALA A 453 19.76 8.07 -21.67
N ILE A 454 19.59 8.69 -20.50
CA ILE A 454 18.59 8.28 -19.49
C ILE A 454 17.45 9.31 -19.54
N VAL A 455 16.25 8.85 -19.87
CA VAL A 455 15.05 9.70 -19.94
C VAL A 455 14.15 9.36 -18.77
N VAL A 456 13.83 10.35 -17.95
CA VAL A 456 12.92 10.20 -16.80
C VAL A 456 11.59 10.80 -17.17
N ILE A 457 10.54 9.97 -17.14
CA ILE A 457 9.15 10.36 -17.45
C ILE A 457 8.24 10.08 -16.26
N THR A 458 7.11 10.79 -16.21
CA THR A 458 6.15 10.68 -15.10
C THR A 458 4.74 10.40 -15.56
N ALA A 459 3.93 9.85 -14.64
CA ALA A 459 2.47 9.88 -14.69
C ALA A 459 1.96 9.95 -13.25
N ASP A 460 1.25 11.03 -12.92
CA ASP A 460 0.87 11.33 -11.55
C ASP A 460 -0.66 11.25 -11.36
N SER A 461 -1.10 11.08 -10.11
CA SER A 461 -2.50 11.12 -9.71
C SER A 461 -2.59 11.38 -8.21
N GLY A 462 -3.77 11.70 -7.73
CA GLY A 462 -3.96 11.95 -6.31
C GLY A 462 -5.40 12.14 -5.91
N GLU A 463 -5.61 12.88 -4.87
CA GLU A 463 -6.92 13.08 -4.26
C GLU A 463 -7.71 14.19 -4.97
N GLY A 464 -9.01 13.95 -5.19
CA GLY A 464 -9.88 14.73 -6.09
C GLY A 464 -10.18 16.16 -5.69
N TYR A 465 -9.82 16.60 -4.46
CA TYR A 465 -9.96 18.01 -4.07
C TYR A 465 -8.89 18.92 -4.72
N ILE A 466 -7.84 18.35 -5.30
CA ILE A 466 -6.82 19.07 -6.08
C ILE A 466 -6.91 18.65 -7.53
N THR A 467 -6.89 19.64 -8.43
CA THR A 467 -6.75 19.42 -9.88
C THR A 467 -5.34 19.79 -10.32
N VAL A 468 -4.62 18.82 -10.87
CA VAL A 468 -3.26 18.99 -11.38
C VAL A 468 -3.28 18.82 -12.89
N GLN A 469 -2.92 19.88 -13.64
CA GLN A 469 -2.83 19.86 -15.10
C GLN A 469 -4.10 19.31 -15.80
N GLY A 470 -5.28 19.63 -15.24
CA GLY A 470 -6.58 19.18 -15.76
C GLY A 470 -7.04 17.79 -15.28
N HIS A 471 -6.27 17.12 -14.41
CA HIS A 471 -6.64 15.85 -13.77
C HIS A 471 -7.20 16.15 -12.36
N ALA A 472 -8.48 15.88 -12.14
CA ALA A 472 -9.15 16.09 -10.86
C ALA A 472 -9.08 14.79 -10.02
N GLY A 473 -7.91 14.50 -9.46
CA GLY A 473 -7.63 13.24 -8.75
C GLY A 473 -7.30 12.11 -9.72
N ASP A 474 -8.30 11.51 -10.33
CA ASP A 474 -8.16 10.44 -11.31
C ASP A 474 -7.47 10.92 -12.60
N ARG A 475 -6.69 10.05 -13.22
CA ARG A 475 -6.04 10.35 -14.51
C ARG A 475 -7.04 10.32 -15.66
N ASN A 476 -6.95 11.29 -16.57
CA ASN A 476 -7.79 11.34 -17.78
C ASN A 476 -7.34 10.34 -18.85
N HIS A 477 -6.08 9.87 -18.77
CA HIS A 477 -5.46 8.90 -19.68
C HIS A 477 -4.37 8.10 -18.96
N LEU A 478 -3.93 7.01 -19.58
CA LEU A 478 -2.85 6.16 -19.06
C LEU A 478 -1.50 6.38 -19.77
N ASP A 479 -1.38 7.38 -20.63
CA ASP A 479 -0.12 7.76 -21.26
C ASP A 479 0.82 8.48 -20.27
N PRO A 480 2.13 8.47 -20.53
CA PRO A 480 3.08 9.34 -19.82
C PRO A 480 2.67 10.81 -19.94
N TRP A 481 2.86 11.56 -18.85
CA TRP A 481 2.59 13.00 -18.83
C TRP A 481 3.67 13.80 -19.56
N HIS A 482 3.45 15.11 -19.76
CA HIS A 482 4.41 16.06 -20.33
C HIS A 482 4.97 15.62 -21.69
N ASN A 483 4.13 14.98 -22.52
CA ASN A 483 4.56 14.43 -23.82
C ASN A 483 5.71 13.43 -23.72
N GLY A 484 5.78 12.64 -22.65
CA GLY A 484 6.87 11.70 -22.39
C GLY A 484 7.15 10.74 -23.55
N ASN A 485 6.12 10.31 -24.30
CA ASN A 485 6.29 9.50 -25.50
C ASN A 485 7.11 10.22 -26.59
N GLN A 486 6.79 11.50 -26.86
CA GLN A 486 7.48 12.31 -27.86
C GLN A 486 8.91 12.64 -27.41
N LEU A 487 9.12 12.89 -26.10
CA LEU A 487 10.45 13.11 -25.54
C LEU A 487 11.36 11.91 -25.76
N VAL A 488 10.88 10.70 -25.42
CA VAL A 488 11.64 9.46 -25.64
C VAL A 488 11.96 9.25 -27.14
N GLN A 489 11.00 9.48 -28.03
CA GLN A 489 11.21 9.37 -29.47
C GLN A 489 12.27 10.35 -29.98
N ALA A 490 12.23 11.61 -29.54
CA ALA A 490 13.20 12.64 -29.93
C ALA A 490 14.63 12.30 -29.45
N VAL A 491 14.76 11.79 -28.22
CA VAL A 491 16.04 11.30 -27.68
C VAL A 491 16.55 10.12 -28.49
N ALA A 492 15.68 9.16 -28.80
CA ALA A 492 16.06 7.94 -29.52
C ALA A 492 16.42 8.16 -31.00
N GLN A 493 16.01 9.29 -31.58
CA GLN A 493 16.48 9.72 -32.91
C GLN A 493 17.99 10.03 -32.91
N ALA A 494 18.47 10.68 -31.84
CA ALA A 494 19.85 11.17 -31.76
C ALA A 494 20.79 10.25 -30.96
N ASN A 495 20.27 9.36 -30.14
CA ASN A 495 21.04 8.38 -29.35
C ASN A 495 20.37 7.01 -29.40
N LYS A 496 21.13 5.94 -29.71
CA LYS A 496 20.60 4.56 -29.84
C LYS A 496 20.76 3.72 -28.56
N ASN A 497 21.25 4.32 -27.49
CA ASN A 497 21.43 3.71 -26.17
C ASN A 497 20.53 4.43 -25.15
N VAL A 498 19.22 4.29 -25.30
CA VAL A 498 18.24 4.98 -24.44
C VAL A 498 17.76 4.04 -23.33
N ILE A 499 17.81 4.54 -22.10
CA ILE A 499 17.20 3.95 -20.91
C ILE A 499 16.04 4.85 -20.49
N VAL A 500 14.85 4.29 -20.32
CA VAL A 500 13.68 5.04 -19.85
C VAL A 500 13.38 4.65 -18.40
N VAL A 501 13.29 5.64 -17.51
CA VAL A 501 12.88 5.47 -16.12
C VAL A 501 11.49 6.09 -15.98
N VAL A 502 10.53 5.30 -15.51
CA VAL A 502 9.13 5.68 -15.38
C VAL A 502 8.79 5.84 -13.90
N HIS A 503 8.46 7.05 -13.47
CA HIS A 503 7.89 7.29 -12.15
C HIS A 503 6.38 7.48 -12.28
N SER A 504 5.58 6.62 -11.64
CA SER A 504 4.12 6.67 -11.79
C SER A 504 3.35 6.17 -10.58
N THR A 505 2.17 6.73 -10.40
CA THR A 505 1.20 6.37 -9.34
C THR A 505 0.39 5.10 -9.65
N GLY A 506 0.49 4.58 -10.87
CA GLY A 506 -0.21 3.38 -11.35
C GLY A 506 0.25 2.98 -12.74
N PRO A 507 -0.47 2.08 -13.42
CA PRO A 507 -0.10 1.59 -14.75
C PRO A 507 0.02 2.73 -15.78
N VAL A 508 1.01 2.62 -16.67
CA VAL A 508 1.25 3.51 -17.81
C VAL A 508 1.34 2.67 -19.07
N ILE A 509 0.68 3.12 -20.15
CA ILE A 509 0.79 2.46 -21.47
C ILE A 509 2.15 2.77 -22.07
N LEU A 510 2.93 1.73 -22.35
CA LEU A 510 4.33 1.82 -22.77
C LEU A 510 4.56 1.43 -24.22
N GLU A 511 3.50 1.20 -25.01
CA GLU A 511 3.62 0.68 -26.39
C GLU A 511 4.48 1.57 -27.28
N THR A 512 4.26 2.89 -27.25
CA THR A 512 5.06 3.85 -28.02
C THR A 512 6.54 3.78 -27.66
N ILE A 513 6.85 3.71 -26.37
CA ILE A 513 8.23 3.68 -25.84
C ILE A 513 8.92 2.38 -26.23
N LEU A 514 8.26 1.24 -25.99
CA LEU A 514 8.82 -0.08 -26.25
C LEU A 514 9.04 -0.36 -27.73
N ASN A 515 8.26 0.27 -28.61
CA ASN A 515 8.38 0.17 -30.07
C ASN A 515 9.30 1.26 -30.67
N THR A 516 9.86 2.16 -29.86
CA THR A 516 10.81 3.18 -30.32
C THR A 516 12.21 2.58 -30.50
N PRO A 517 12.76 2.55 -31.73
CA PRO A 517 14.10 2.04 -31.97
C PRO A 517 15.17 2.85 -31.23
N GLY A 518 16.06 2.17 -30.50
CA GLY A 518 17.08 2.80 -29.66
C GLY A 518 16.74 2.81 -28.16
N VAL A 519 15.50 2.53 -27.78
CA VAL A 519 15.15 2.25 -26.38
C VAL A 519 15.61 0.83 -26.04
N ARG A 520 16.61 0.70 -25.19
CA ARG A 520 17.25 -0.57 -24.84
C ARG A 520 16.90 -1.09 -23.47
N ALA A 521 16.49 -0.19 -22.55
CA ALA A 521 16.00 -0.60 -21.24
C ALA A 521 14.83 0.29 -20.81
N VAL A 522 13.90 -0.31 -20.09
CA VAL A 522 12.78 0.37 -19.44
C VAL A 522 12.71 -0.09 -17.99
N VAL A 523 12.71 0.88 -17.06
CA VAL A 523 12.68 0.65 -15.63
C VAL A 523 11.46 1.38 -15.06
N TRP A 524 10.59 0.68 -14.37
CA TRP A 524 9.59 1.32 -13.54
C TRP A 524 10.21 1.62 -12.18
N GLY A 525 10.49 2.91 -11.95
CA GLY A 525 11.03 3.42 -10.69
C GLY A 525 9.96 3.64 -9.62
N GLY A 526 8.68 3.59 -10.02
CA GLY A 526 7.54 3.78 -9.12
C GLY A 526 7.54 5.13 -8.41
N LEU A 527 7.31 5.11 -7.10
CA LEU A 527 7.27 6.29 -6.24
C LEU A 527 8.28 6.16 -5.11
N PRO A 528 9.54 6.55 -5.32
CA PRO A 528 10.66 6.20 -4.44
C PRO A 528 10.82 7.10 -3.20
N GLY A 529 9.87 8.00 -2.91
CA GLY A 529 10.01 8.93 -1.78
C GLY A 529 11.20 9.88 -1.93
N ASN A 530 11.82 10.24 -0.81
CA ASN A 530 12.94 11.19 -0.80
C ASN A 530 14.28 10.63 -1.28
N GLU A 531 14.42 9.30 -1.47
CA GLU A 531 15.63 8.62 -1.95
C GLU A 531 15.62 8.30 -3.46
N ASN A 532 14.83 9.05 -4.22
CA ASN A 532 14.55 8.85 -5.65
C ASN A 532 15.80 8.57 -6.50
N GLY A 533 16.74 9.49 -6.51
CA GLY A 533 17.94 9.36 -7.34
C GLY A 533 18.90 8.26 -6.86
N ASN A 534 19.03 8.08 -5.54
CA ASN A 534 19.93 7.05 -5.00
C ASN A 534 19.42 5.64 -5.38
N ALA A 535 18.11 5.38 -5.26
CA ALA A 535 17.52 4.11 -5.64
C ALA A 535 17.70 3.84 -7.16
N MET A 536 17.50 4.87 -7.99
CA MET A 536 17.72 4.77 -9.44
C MET A 536 19.18 4.40 -9.75
N VAL A 537 20.15 5.07 -9.15
CA VAL A 537 21.58 4.81 -9.38
C VAL A 537 21.96 3.39 -8.94
N ASP A 538 21.46 2.93 -7.78
CA ASP A 538 21.74 1.58 -7.27
C ASP A 538 21.36 0.51 -8.31
N ILE A 539 20.23 0.67 -8.97
CA ILE A 539 19.75 -0.26 -9.99
C ILE A 539 20.51 -0.08 -11.31
N LEU A 540 20.61 1.15 -11.84
CA LEU A 540 21.19 1.37 -13.15
C LEU A 540 22.68 0.96 -13.21
N TYR A 541 23.41 1.10 -12.12
CA TYR A 541 24.82 0.69 -12.02
C TYR A 541 25.02 -0.74 -11.50
N GLY A 542 23.95 -1.45 -11.19
CA GLY A 542 24.03 -2.84 -10.72
C GLY A 542 24.68 -2.99 -9.34
N LEU A 543 24.62 -1.95 -8.49
CA LEU A 543 25.03 -2.07 -7.09
C LEU A 543 24.17 -3.08 -6.36
N VAL A 544 22.91 -3.18 -6.78
CA VAL A 544 21.98 -4.25 -6.44
C VAL A 544 21.28 -4.71 -7.71
N SER A 545 21.10 -6.02 -7.87
CA SER A 545 20.29 -6.56 -8.95
C SER A 545 18.82 -6.24 -8.74
N PRO A 546 18.07 -5.74 -9.75
CA PRO A 546 16.65 -5.46 -9.61
C PRO A 546 15.88 -6.72 -9.20
N SER A 547 14.94 -6.55 -8.29
CA SER A 547 14.14 -7.64 -7.72
C SER A 547 12.69 -7.25 -7.45
N GLY A 548 12.31 -6.03 -7.80
CA GLY A 548 10.93 -5.56 -7.72
C GLY A 548 10.05 -6.31 -8.71
N LYS A 549 8.77 -6.50 -8.34
CA LYS A 549 7.74 -7.12 -9.17
C LYS A 549 6.54 -6.18 -9.23
N LEU A 550 5.90 -6.07 -10.40
CA LEU A 550 4.73 -5.20 -10.59
C LEU A 550 3.59 -5.61 -9.64
N PRO A 551 3.02 -4.68 -8.88
CA PRO A 551 1.87 -4.92 -8.01
C PRO A 551 0.52 -4.76 -8.76
N TYR A 552 0.57 -4.67 -10.08
CA TYR A 552 -0.56 -4.56 -11.02
C TYR A 552 -0.11 -5.00 -12.42
N THR A 553 -1.09 -5.18 -13.32
CA THR A 553 -0.86 -5.48 -14.73
C THR A 553 -0.66 -4.20 -15.53
N ILE A 554 0.24 -4.20 -16.50
CA ILE A 554 0.36 -3.14 -17.52
C ILE A 554 -0.22 -3.67 -18.83
N GLY A 555 -1.36 -3.11 -19.26
CA GLY A 555 -2.00 -3.41 -20.55
C GLY A 555 -1.30 -2.76 -21.73
N LYS A 556 -1.69 -3.14 -22.94
CA LYS A 556 -1.25 -2.51 -24.18
C LYS A 556 -2.11 -1.30 -24.54
N SER A 557 -3.34 -1.26 -24.01
CA SER A 557 -4.35 -0.24 -24.25
C SER A 557 -5.18 -0.01 -22.98
N PRO A 558 -5.73 1.18 -22.75
CA PRO A 558 -6.66 1.42 -21.66
C PRO A 558 -7.90 0.52 -21.69
N SER A 559 -8.36 0.11 -22.87
CA SER A 559 -9.52 -0.79 -23.03
C SER A 559 -9.27 -2.21 -22.56
N ASP A 560 -8.01 -2.64 -22.43
CA ASP A 560 -7.66 -4.00 -22.01
C ASP A 560 -8.08 -4.30 -20.57
N TYR A 561 -8.25 -3.28 -19.74
CA TYR A 561 -8.56 -3.45 -18.31
C TYR A 561 -10.03 -3.78 -18.05
N GLY A 562 -10.94 -3.48 -18.99
CA GLY A 562 -12.38 -3.65 -18.82
C GLY A 562 -13.03 -2.73 -17.79
N THR A 563 -12.26 -1.82 -17.18
CA THR A 563 -12.68 -0.86 -16.16
C THR A 563 -12.20 0.55 -16.49
N ALA A 564 -12.96 1.55 -16.09
CA ALA A 564 -12.60 2.96 -16.26
C ALA A 564 -13.28 3.79 -15.16
N VAL A 565 -12.92 5.06 -15.02
CA VAL A 565 -13.61 6.01 -14.13
C VAL A 565 -15.08 6.13 -14.51
N ILE A 566 -15.98 5.89 -13.58
CA ILE A 566 -17.43 5.85 -13.79
C ILE A 566 -18.03 7.22 -13.49
N ARG A 567 -18.92 7.68 -14.40
CA ARG A 567 -19.65 8.96 -14.27
C ARG A 567 -21.07 8.75 -13.75
N GLY A 568 -21.20 8.19 -12.57
CA GLY A 568 -22.49 7.84 -11.96
C GLY A 568 -22.27 6.84 -10.86
N ASP A 569 -23.31 6.07 -10.51
CA ASP A 569 -23.16 4.96 -9.57
C ASP A 569 -22.40 3.82 -10.22
N ASP A 570 -21.45 3.26 -9.48
CA ASP A 570 -20.66 2.12 -9.94
C ASP A 570 -21.29 0.82 -9.46
N ASN A 571 -21.72 -0.02 -10.40
CA ASN A 571 -22.39 -1.28 -10.10
C ASN A 571 -21.44 -2.50 -10.05
N PHE A 572 -20.13 -2.30 -10.07
CA PHE A 572 -19.12 -3.35 -9.93
C PHE A 572 -19.39 -4.60 -10.76
N ARG A 573 -19.81 -4.42 -12.04
CA ARG A 573 -20.25 -5.49 -12.93
C ARG A 573 -19.15 -6.49 -13.28
N GLU A 574 -17.90 -6.10 -13.15
CA GLU A 574 -16.73 -6.94 -13.31
C GLU A 574 -16.61 -8.03 -12.22
N GLY A 575 -17.29 -7.84 -11.07
CA GLY A 575 -17.28 -8.79 -9.97
C GLY A 575 -15.84 -9.10 -9.51
N LEU A 576 -15.48 -10.38 -9.47
CA LEU A 576 -14.14 -10.85 -9.08
C LEU A 576 -13.08 -10.64 -10.15
N PHE A 577 -13.45 -10.22 -11.36
CA PHE A 577 -12.55 -10.16 -12.51
C PHE A 577 -11.98 -8.75 -12.70
N ILE A 578 -11.05 -8.37 -11.84
CA ILE A 578 -10.27 -7.14 -11.95
C ILE A 578 -8.81 -7.47 -12.25
N ASP A 579 -8.08 -6.56 -12.92
CA ASP A 579 -6.66 -6.65 -13.24
C ASP A 579 -6.28 -8.04 -13.78
N TYR A 580 -5.21 -8.70 -13.31
CA TYR A 580 -4.73 -9.98 -13.85
C TYR A 580 -5.81 -11.06 -13.92
N ARG A 581 -6.79 -11.04 -13.00
CA ARG A 581 -7.94 -11.97 -13.04
C ARG A 581 -8.81 -11.73 -14.24
N HIS A 582 -9.02 -10.45 -14.61
CA HIS A 582 -9.71 -10.06 -15.84
C HIS A 582 -8.90 -10.44 -17.07
N PHE A 583 -7.62 -10.06 -17.13
CA PHE A 583 -6.74 -10.39 -18.26
C PHE A 583 -6.67 -11.90 -18.53
N ASP A 584 -6.60 -12.71 -17.46
CA ASP A 584 -6.59 -14.17 -17.59
C ASP A 584 -7.95 -14.72 -18.07
N ASN A 585 -9.05 -14.26 -17.48
CA ASN A 585 -10.41 -14.71 -17.83
C ASN A 585 -10.80 -14.31 -19.26
N ALA A 586 -10.51 -13.07 -19.65
CA ALA A 586 -10.77 -12.54 -20.98
C ALA A 586 -9.74 -12.99 -22.03
N ARG A 587 -8.67 -13.70 -21.62
CA ARG A 587 -7.54 -14.12 -22.48
C ARG A 587 -6.87 -12.96 -23.22
N ILE A 588 -6.80 -11.81 -22.55
CA ILE A 588 -6.09 -10.63 -23.06
C ILE A 588 -4.61 -10.75 -22.71
N GLU A 589 -3.73 -10.58 -23.71
CA GLU A 589 -2.29 -10.59 -23.52
C GLU A 589 -1.82 -9.22 -23.00
N PRO A 590 -1.36 -9.10 -21.74
CA PRO A 590 -0.86 -7.84 -21.22
C PRO A 590 0.47 -7.44 -21.85
N ARG A 591 0.90 -6.22 -21.64
CA ARG A 591 2.27 -5.81 -21.95
C ARG A 591 3.25 -6.36 -20.92
N PHE A 592 2.88 -6.23 -19.64
CA PHE A 592 3.58 -6.85 -18.50
C PHE A 592 2.52 -7.32 -17.50
N GLU A 593 2.56 -8.58 -17.16
CA GLU A 593 1.60 -9.18 -16.26
C GLU A 593 1.84 -8.80 -14.79
N PHE A 594 0.85 -9.00 -13.95
CA PHE A 594 0.96 -8.91 -12.50
C PHE A 594 2.08 -9.79 -11.96
N GLY A 595 2.91 -9.25 -11.09
CA GLY A 595 4.06 -9.95 -10.54
C GLY A 595 5.30 -9.98 -11.44
N PHE A 596 5.27 -9.34 -12.64
CA PHE A 596 6.41 -9.30 -13.57
C PHE A 596 7.56 -8.44 -13.04
N GLY A 597 8.80 -8.87 -13.31
CA GLY A 597 10.02 -8.10 -13.08
C GLY A 597 11.25 -8.92 -13.42
N LEU A 598 12.19 -8.31 -14.18
CA LEU A 598 13.46 -8.90 -14.58
C LEU A 598 14.55 -8.69 -13.52
N SER A 599 15.61 -9.48 -13.61
CA SER A 599 16.81 -9.41 -12.78
C SER A 599 18.08 -9.36 -13.65
N TYR A 600 19.22 -8.98 -13.09
CA TYR A 600 20.53 -9.11 -13.72
C TYR A 600 21.10 -10.53 -13.61
N THR A 601 20.40 -11.44 -12.95
CA THR A 601 20.74 -12.85 -12.84
C THR A 601 19.55 -13.73 -13.23
N ASN A 602 19.78 -15.04 -13.36
CA ASN A 602 18.74 -15.99 -13.73
C ASN A 602 18.45 -16.95 -12.58
N PHE A 603 17.19 -17.40 -12.51
CA PHE A 603 16.75 -18.34 -11.51
C PHE A 603 16.05 -19.55 -12.14
N THR A 604 16.23 -20.71 -11.53
CA THR A 604 15.50 -21.94 -11.86
C THR A 604 14.68 -22.39 -10.66
N PHE A 605 13.55 -23.02 -10.94
CA PHE A 605 12.60 -23.53 -9.94
C PHE A 605 12.55 -25.06 -10.05
N SER A 606 12.53 -25.75 -8.90
CA SER A 606 12.48 -27.21 -8.81
C SER A 606 11.78 -27.67 -7.53
N ASP A 607 11.63 -28.98 -7.37
CA ASP A 607 11.26 -29.68 -6.13
C ASP A 607 9.98 -29.15 -5.47
N LEU A 608 8.88 -29.06 -6.27
CA LEU A 608 7.58 -28.70 -5.77
C LEU A 608 7.07 -29.83 -4.85
N THR A 609 6.79 -29.48 -3.58
CA THR A 609 6.10 -30.38 -2.65
C THR A 609 4.79 -29.76 -2.18
N ILE A 610 3.79 -30.60 -2.00
CA ILE A 610 2.45 -30.20 -1.56
C ILE A 610 2.02 -31.13 -0.42
N THR A 611 1.73 -30.56 0.74
CA THR A 611 1.16 -31.27 1.88
C THR A 611 -0.13 -30.57 2.27
N SER A 612 -1.24 -31.29 2.38
CA SER A 612 -2.55 -30.75 2.73
C SER A 612 -3.29 -31.64 3.71
N ASN A 613 -3.89 -31.00 4.70
CA ASN A 613 -4.90 -31.60 5.61
C ASN A 613 -6.23 -30.81 5.50
N ALA A 614 -6.39 -30.02 4.46
CA ALA A 614 -7.59 -29.24 4.21
C ALA A 614 -8.84 -30.13 4.11
N ARG A 615 -9.96 -29.64 4.61
CA ARG A 615 -11.26 -30.31 4.56
C ARG A 615 -12.30 -29.38 3.92
N SER A 616 -13.13 -29.94 3.06
CA SER A 616 -14.23 -29.20 2.44
C SER A 616 -15.32 -28.86 3.46
N GLY A 617 -16.11 -27.84 3.13
CA GLY A 617 -17.25 -27.39 3.93
C GLY A 617 -17.12 -25.95 4.44
N PRO A 618 -18.17 -25.47 5.13
CA PRO A 618 -18.23 -24.10 5.64
C PRO A 618 -17.21 -23.87 6.76
N ALA A 619 -16.83 -22.60 6.95
CA ALA A 619 -16.04 -22.17 8.08
C ALA A 619 -16.83 -22.35 9.39
N THR A 620 -16.10 -22.70 10.47
CA THR A 620 -16.66 -23.05 11.76
C THR A 620 -15.92 -22.33 12.91
N GLY A 621 -16.32 -22.63 14.13
CA GLY A 621 -15.73 -22.03 15.32
C GLY A 621 -16.31 -20.66 15.68
N PRO A 622 -15.82 -20.07 16.78
CA PRO A 622 -16.27 -18.76 17.23
C PRO A 622 -15.78 -17.66 16.29
N THR A 623 -16.48 -16.53 16.29
CA THR A 623 -15.97 -15.30 15.66
C THR A 623 -14.85 -14.73 16.55
N ILE A 624 -13.70 -14.52 15.95
CA ILE A 624 -12.53 -13.83 16.52
C ILE A 624 -12.25 -12.57 15.66
N PRO A 625 -11.36 -11.65 16.05
CA PRO A 625 -10.93 -10.59 15.16
C PRO A 625 -10.44 -11.13 13.81
N GLY A 626 -11.12 -10.73 12.74
CA GLY A 626 -10.89 -11.20 11.37
C GLY A 626 -11.92 -12.21 10.84
N GLY A 627 -12.89 -12.68 11.64
CA GLY A 627 -13.93 -13.62 11.23
C GLY A 627 -13.92 -14.95 11.98
N ARG A 628 -14.38 -16.04 11.35
CA ARG A 628 -14.39 -17.38 11.96
C ARG A 628 -12.98 -17.87 12.25
N ALA A 629 -12.78 -18.48 13.42
CA ALA A 629 -11.46 -18.85 13.93
C ALA A 629 -10.70 -19.80 13.02
N ASP A 630 -11.37 -20.81 12.45
CA ASP A 630 -10.75 -21.80 11.57
C ASP A 630 -10.30 -21.26 10.22
N LEU A 631 -10.78 -20.07 9.79
CA LEU A 631 -10.31 -19.40 8.57
C LEU A 631 -8.80 -19.09 8.61
N TRP A 632 -8.23 -18.98 9.80
CA TRP A 632 -6.85 -18.58 10.06
C TRP A 632 -5.91 -19.76 10.30
N GLU A 633 -6.46 -20.98 10.34
CA GLU A 633 -5.68 -22.21 10.49
C GLU A 633 -4.92 -22.54 9.20
N ASP A 634 -3.65 -22.87 9.31
CA ASP A 634 -2.85 -23.38 8.20
C ASP A 634 -3.29 -24.82 7.87
N VAL A 635 -3.80 -25.03 6.66
CA VAL A 635 -4.39 -26.29 6.21
C VAL A 635 -3.65 -26.92 5.02
N ALA A 636 -2.69 -26.22 4.45
CA ALA A 636 -1.78 -26.79 3.46
C ALA A 636 -0.43 -26.06 3.48
N THR A 637 0.62 -26.76 3.13
CA THR A 637 1.97 -26.21 2.93
C THR A 637 2.46 -26.62 1.56
N ILE A 638 2.88 -25.63 0.76
CA ILE A 638 3.51 -25.82 -0.54
C ILE A 638 4.94 -25.31 -0.44
N THR A 639 5.90 -26.08 -0.95
CA THR A 639 7.31 -25.64 -1.03
C THR A 639 7.84 -25.76 -2.44
N ALA A 640 8.79 -24.89 -2.80
CA ALA A 640 9.52 -24.94 -4.06
C ALA A 640 10.97 -24.49 -3.83
N VAL A 641 11.92 -25.13 -4.50
CA VAL A 641 13.33 -24.72 -4.45
C VAL A 641 13.62 -23.75 -5.59
N VAL A 642 14.28 -22.64 -5.28
CA VAL A 642 14.75 -21.65 -6.24
C VAL A 642 16.26 -21.58 -6.19
N LYS A 643 16.92 -21.65 -7.35
CA LYS A 643 18.37 -21.57 -7.47
C LYS A 643 18.77 -20.39 -8.34
N ASN A 644 19.72 -19.59 -7.89
CA ASN A 644 20.39 -18.59 -8.73
C ASN A 644 21.40 -19.29 -9.64
N THR A 645 21.11 -19.30 -10.94
CA THR A 645 21.96 -19.95 -11.96
C THR A 645 22.83 -18.95 -12.73
N GLY A 646 22.70 -17.65 -12.44
CA GLY A 646 23.51 -16.61 -13.06
C GLY A 646 24.76 -16.23 -12.25
N GLY A 647 25.45 -15.18 -12.70
CA GLY A 647 26.77 -14.80 -12.20
C GLY A 647 26.79 -13.72 -11.13
N VAL A 648 25.64 -13.13 -10.74
CA VAL A 648 25.56 -12.08 -9.73
C VAL A 648 24.54 -12.43 -8.67
N GLN A 649 24.73 -11.90 -7.47
CA GLN A 649 23.72 -12.03 -6.41
C GLN A 649 22.43 -11.32 -6.83
N GLY A 650 21.29 -11.96 -6.58
CA GLY A 650 19.98 -11.37 -6.84
C GLY A 650 18.93 -11.92 -5.90
N ALA A 651 17.77 -11.30 -5.91
CA ALA A 651 16.62 -11.83 -5.21
C ALA A 651 15.52 -12.21 -6.21
N GLU A 652 14.89 -13.36 -5.97
CA GLU A 652 13.70 -13.79 -6.72
C GLU A 652 12.49 -13.79 -5.81
N VAL A 653 11.32 -13.61 -6.43
CA VAL A 653 10.02 -13.66 -5.74
C VAL A 653 9.20 -14.81 -6.32
N PRO A 654 9.36 -16.05 -5.82
CA PRO A 654 8.44 -17.12 -6.15
C PRO A 654 7.03 -16.77 -5.64
N GLN A 655 6.02 -16.90 -6.53
CA GLN A 655 4.63 -16.56 -6.33
C GLN A 655 3.76 -17.80 -6.48
N LEU A 656 2.92 -18.05 -5.48
CA LEU A 656 1.99 -19.18 -5.47
C LEU A 656 0.60 -18.72 -5.88
N TYR A 657 0.04 -19.36 -6.88
CA TYR A 657 -1.32 -19.16 -7.35
C TYR A 657 -2.13 -20.44 -7.17
N ILE A 658 -3.36 -20.31 -6.67
CA ILE A 658 -4.30 -21.41 -6.47
C ILE A 658 -5.46 -21.28 -7.46
N THR A 659 -5.81 -22.40 -8.09
CA THR A 659 -7.05 -22.59 -8.86
C THR A 659 -8.02 -23.40 -8.03
N LEU A 660 -9.23 -22.87 -7.79
CA LEU A 660 -10.26 -23.57 -7.05
C LEU A 660 -10.88 -24.70 -7.92
N PRO A 661 -11.41 -25.78 -7.30
CA PRO A 661 -12.12 -26.85 -8.00
C PRO A 661 -13.34 -26.35 -8.79
N SER A 662 -13.77 -27.09 -9.79
CA SER A 662 -14.97 -26.79 -10.59
C SER A 662 -16.28 -26.86 -9.80
N SER A 663 -16.28 -27.40 -8.59
CA SER A 663 -17.41 -27.36 -7.66
C SER A 663 -17.61 -25.99 -7.00
N ALA A 664 -16.60 -25.11 -7.03
CA ALA A 664 -16.76 -23.72 -6.65
C ALA A 664 -17.58 -22.96 -7.70
N PRO A 665 -18.35 -21.92 -7.31
CA PRO A 665 -18.98 -21.03 -8.29
C PRO A 665 -17.92 -20.40 -9.21
N SER A 666 -18.35 -19.74 -10.30
CA SER A 666 -17.44 -19.05 -11.23
C SER A 666 -16.37 -18.23 -10.48
N THR A 667 -15.11 -18.62 -10.61
CA THR A 667 -13.96 -18.01 -9.95
C THR A 667 -12.92 -17.57 -10.99
N PRO A 668 -12.01 -16.63 -10.65
CA PRO A 668 -10.85 -16.34 -11.49
C PRO A 668 -10.03 -17.61 -11.78
N PRO A 669 -9.43 -17.73 -12.98
CA PRO A 669 -8.67 -18.92 -13.36
C PRO A 669 -7.57 -19.31 -12.37
N LYS A 670 -6.97 -18.32 -11.72
CA LYS A 670 -6.03 -18.48 -10.61
C LYS A 670 -6.01 -17.23 -9.74
N GLN A 671 -5.58 -17.39 -8.50
CA GLN A 671 -5.53 -16.33 -7.50
C GLN A 671 -4.24 -16.42 -6.70
N LEU A 672 -3.55 -15.30 -6.49
CA LEU A 672 -2.37 -15.25 -5.61
C LEU A 672 -2.75 -15.68 -4.18
N ARG A 673 -2.00 -16.63 -3.61
CA ARG A 673 -2.19 -17.13 -2.25
C ARG A 673 -0.89 -17.34 -1.48
N GLY A 674 0.26 -16.92 -2.07
CA GLY A 674 1.54 -16.96 -1.40
C GLY A 674 2.62 -16.26 -2.22
N PHE A 675 3.60 -15.71 -1.53
CA PHE A 675 4.84 -15.21 -2.10
C PHE A 675 5.95 -15.26 -1.04
N ALA A 676 7.19 -15.33 -1.51
CA ALA A 676 8.37 -15.24 -0.65
C ALA A 676 9.47 -14.48 -1.40
N LYS A 677 10.36 -13.79 -0.68
CA LYS A 677 11.53 -13.15 -1.30
C LYS A 677 12.79 -13.89 -0.89
N LEU A 678 13.51 -14.43 -1.88
CA LEU A 678 14.70 -15.22 -1.66
C LEU A 678 15.92 -14.50 -2.25
N LYS A 679 16.83 -14.05 -1.38
CA LYS A 679 18.08 -13.41 -1.77
C LYS A 679 19.18 -14.45 -1.87
N LEU A 680 19.68 -14.69 -3.08
CA LEU A 680 20.56 -15.81 -3.40
C LEU A 680 21.86 -15.34 -4.05
N ALA A 681 22.99 -15.80 -3.51
CA ALA A 681 24.30 -15.67 -4.16
C ALA A 681 24.35 -16.54 -5.44
N PRO A 682 25.30 -16.29 -6.37
CA PRO A 682 25.51 -17.15 -7.52
C PRO A 682 25.68 -18.63 -7.14
N GLY A 683 24.91 -19.52 -7.76
CA GLY A 683 24.91 -20.95 -7.50
C GLY A 683 24.14 -21.40 -6.26
N ALA A 684 23.74 -20.48 -5.37
CA ALA A 684 22.99 -20.80 -4.16
C ALA A 684 21.51 -21.14 -4.46
N SER A 685 20.93 -21.97 -3.60
CA SER A 685 19.50 -22.32 -3.61
C SER A 685 18.84 -21.89 -2.30
N GLY A 686 17.56 -21.60 -2.37
CA GLY A 686 16.69 -21.35 -1.22
C GLY A 686 15.33 -22.00 -1.42
N THR A 687 14.64 -22.29 -0.34
CA THR A 687 13.30 -22.89 -0.38
C THR A 687 12.24 -21.84 -0.07
N ALA A 688 11.34 -21.61 -1.01
CA ALA A 688 10.11 -20.88 -0.77
C ALA A 688 9.11 -21.79 -0.04
N ILE A 689 8.50 -21.28 1.02
CA ILE A 689 7.51 -22.01 1.84
C ILE A 689 6.24 -21.17 1.86
N PHE A 690 5.13 -21.74 1.43
CA PHE A 690 3.81 -21.11 1.41
C PHE A 690 2.86 -21.90 2.31
N ASN A 691 2.45 -21.31 3.40
CA ASN A 691 1.42 -21.85 4.27
C ASN A 691 0.07 -21.27 3.87
N LEU A 692 -0.85 -22.12 3.45
CA LEU A 692 -2.19 -21.73 3.07
C LEU A 692 -3.14 -21.88 4.26
N ARG A 693 -3.79 -20.78 4.59
CA ARG A 693 -4.89 -20.74 5.54
C ARG A 693 -6.13 -21.38 4.92
N ARG A 694 -7.06 -21.84 5.77
CA ARG A 694 -8.38 -22.25 5.30
C ARG A 694 -9.06 -21.16 4.46
N LYS A 695 -8.95 -19.87 4.85
CA LYS A 695 -9.42 -18.71 4.08
C LYS A 695 -8.88 -18.70 2.66
N ASP A 696 -7.61 -19.05 2.46
CA ASP A 696 -6.93 -18.98 1.15
C ASP A 696 -7.44 -20.03 0.15
N LEU A 697 -8.12 -21.06 0.63
CA LEU A 697 -8.76 -22.11 -0.16
C LEU A 697 -10.29 -21.96 -0.26
N SER A 698 -10.86 -20.90 0.35
CA SER A 698 -12.31 -20.70 0.44
C SER A 698 -12.82 -19.72 -0.62
N TYR A 699 -14.10 -19.85 -0.96
CA TYR A 699 -14.92 -18.84 -1.61
C TYR A 699 -16.05 -18.39 -0.68
N TRP A 700 -16.66 -17.26 -0.92
CA TRP A 700 -17.84 -16.78 -0.18
C TRP A 700 -19.14 -17.38 -0.75
N ASP A 701 -19.84 -18.15 0.05
CA ASP A 701 -21.16 -18.72 -0.30
C ASP A 701 -22.27 -17.76 0.16
N THR A 702 -22.86 -17.07 -0.79
CA THR A 702 -23.90 -16.05 -0.52
C THR A 702 -25.19 -16.64 0.03
N ALA A 703 -25.49 -17.92 -0.25
CA ALA A 703 -26.67 -18.58 0.30
C ALA A 703 -26.48 -19.00 1.76
N ARG A 704 -25.25 -19.39 2.12
CA ARG A 704 -24.89 -19.77 3.50
C ARG A 704 -24.42 -18.60 4.34
N GLN A 705 -24.12 -17.46 3.69
CA GLN A 705 -23.47 -16.31 4.33
C GLN A 705 -22.21 -16.76 5.11
N ASN A 706 -21.34 -17.50 4.43
CA ASN A 706 -20.15 -18.07 5.07
C ASN A 706 -19.07 -18.41 4.03
N TRP A 707 -17.85 -18.47 4.47
CA TRP A 707 -16.72 -18.99 3.70
C TRP A 707 -16.79 -20.50 3.59
N VAL A 708 -16.55 -21.05 2.40
CA VAL A 708 -16.64 -22.48 2.11
C VAL A 708 -15.39 -22.93 1.36
N VAL A 709 -14.72 -23.97 1.86
CA VAL A 709 -13.73 -24.72 1.07
C VAL A 709 -14.48 -25.70 0.16
N PRO A 710 -14.40 -25.56 -1.18
CA PRO A 710 -15.04 -26.48 -2.10
C PRO A 710 -14.37 -27.86 -2.06
N SER A 711 -15.16 -28.93 -2.35
CA SER A 711 -14.58 -30.26 -2.54
C SER A 711 -14.04 -30.43 -3.95
N GLY A 712 -12.98 -31.18 -4.13
CA GLY A 712 -12.41 -31.52 -5.43
C GLY A 712 -10.93 -31.19 -5.57
N GLU A 713 -10.46 -31.13 -6.81
CA GLU A 713 -9.05 -30.94 -7.14
C GLU A 713 -8.70 -29.45 -7.23
N PHE A 714 -7.78 -29.01 -6.38
CA PHE A 714 -7.17 -27.69 -6.39
C PHE A 714 -5.91 -27.69 -7.26
N GLY A 715 -5.80 -26.72 -8.17
CA GLY A 715 -4.59 -26.49 -8.94
C GLY A 715 -3.59 -25.62 -8.14
N VAL A 716 -2.32 -25.99 -8.23
CA VAL A 716 -1.18 -25.27 -7.64
C VAL A 716 -0.25 -24.82 -8.76
N SER A 717 0.06 -23.54 -8.81
CA SER A 717 0.99 -22.96 -9.77
C SER A 717 2.01 -22.11 -9.04
N VAL A 718 3.31 -22.40 -9.18
CA VAL A 718 4.39 -21.59 -8.63
C VAL A 718 5.20 -21.00 -9.78
N GLY A 719 5.38 -19.69 -9.78
CA GLY A 719 6.07 -18.98 -10.85
C GLY A 719 6.78 -17.71 -10.39
N ALA A 720 7.42 -17.04 -11.34
CA ALA A 720 8.08 -15.76 -11.17
C ALA A 720 7.14 -14.56 -11.40
N SER A 721 5.95 -14.81 -11.97
CA SER A 721 4.84 -13.88 -12.17
C SER A 721 3.54 -14.64 -12.35
N SER A 722 2.41 -13.92 -12.54
CA SER A 722 1.11 -14.55 -12.80
C SER A 722 1.07 -15.36 -14.10
N ARG A 723 1.96 -15.11 -15.05
CA ARG A 723 2.03 -15.86 -16.32
C ARG A 723 3.34 -16.61 -16.57
N ASP A 724 4.40 -16.29 -15.84
CA ASP A 724 5.64 -17.07 -15.88
C ASP A 724 5.59 -18.20 -14.85
N ILE A 725 4.70 -19.18 -15.09
CA ILE A 725 4.54 -20.36 -14.24
C ILE A 725 5.66 -21.37 -14.53
N ARG A 726 6.38 -21.79 -13.51
CA ARG A 726 7.54 -22.68 -13.59
C ARG A 726 7.25 -24.08 -13.09
N LEU A 727 6.41 -24.21 -12.08
CA LEU A 727 6.03 -25.49 -11.47
C LEU A 727 4.51 -25.55 -11.31
N THR A 728 3.96 -26.73 -11.58
CA THR A 728 2.53 -27.00 -11.39
C THR A 728 2.31 -28.30 -10.64
N GLY A 729 1.27 -28.32 -9.84
CA GLY A 729 0.85 -29.50 -9.08
C GLY A 729 -0.63 -29.42 -8.74
N LYS A 730 -1.10 -30.36 -7.95
CA LYS A 730 -2.50 -30.43 -7.51
C LYS A 730 -2.63 -31.19 -6.21
N PHE A 731 -3.71 -30.94 -5.50
CA PHE A 731 -4.14 -31.72 -4.36
C PHE A 731 -5.67 -31.79 -4.28
N THR A 732 -6.19 -32.78 -3.61
CA THR A 732 -7.64 -33.00 -3.48
C THR A 732 -8.11 -32.74 -2.06
N VAL A 733 -9.28 -32.07 -1.94
CA VAL A 733 -9.96 -31.81 -0.67
C VAL A 733 -11.34 -32.47 -0.68
#